data_10289e7b93e83d27f334c9b016d4020f
#
_entry.id   10289e7b93e83d27f334c9b016d4020f
#
_cell.length_a   1.000
_cell.length_b   1.000
_cell.length_c   1.000
_cell.angle_alpha   90.00
_cell.angle_beta   90.00
_cell.angle_gamma   90.00
#
_symmetry.space_group_name_H-M   'P 1'
#
loop_
_entity.id
_entity.type
_entity.pdbx_description
1 polymer ?
#
loop_
_entity_poly.entity_id
_entity_poly.type
_entity_poly.pdbx_seq_one_letter_code
_entity_poly.pdbx_strand_id
1 'polypeptide(L)'
;MGYLKFDKTLLINLEESLQRETLRTNRGGAYHSTTIVGCNTRKYHGLLVCPVPQLDSDNHVLLSSLDETIIQHGAEFNMGVHQYANYHFSPAGHKYIRQFEFEGIPRTIYRVGGVIMSKEKVFTAFENRILIKYTLLDAHSPTTLRLKPFLAFRNVNSLTYANPKADRNYTEIENGINTCMYKGYPDLHLQFSKPVNFVFQPDWYKDIEYSKEQERGFPFKEDLYVPGYFEMEIKKGESIYFSGGDTFIDPVLIAEKYDKESHTRTPRNSFYNCLKNSAQQFYFRPTENDAYLLAGYPWFKVRARDLFISMPGCSLAIDDPVRFEKLIHTAIPALRHFMEDGSPDKVIQEIDLPDVLLWAIWALQQYAKATSPTQCNENYGAVIQDIIQYIMDNKHPNLVLEPNGLLHSDGKDKAITWMNSTSEGKPIVPRSGYIVEFNALWYNALKFAAELAALKGDDKRVELLEQAATKTAASFVETFVNGYGYLYDYVDGNYIDWSVRPNMLFAVSLDYSPLNRSQKRTVLNIVTKELLTPKGIRSLSPKSEGYRPYYIGPQHERDLAYHQGTVWPWLLGFYLEAYIRLYQYSGLSFAERMLIGLDEEMNTHCIGSLSELFDGNPPFQSRGAISFAMNVSAILRVLKLLENYES
;
A
#
# COMPACT_ATOMS: atom_id res chain seq x y z
N MET A 1 19.13 16.61 -12.59
CA MET A 1 18.14 15.62 -13.09
C MET A 1 16.91 15.77 -12.23
N GLY A 2 15.68 15.65 -12.79
CA GLY A 2 14.47 15.61 -11.96
C GLY A 2 14.46 14.36 -11.08
N TYR A 3 13.75 14.40 -9.96
CA TYR A 3 13.77 13.37 -8.92
C TYR A 3 13.27 12.00 -9.43
N LEU A 4 12.15 11.96 -10.16
CA LEU A 4 11.60 10.75 -10.81
C LEU A 4 11.61 10.89 -12.33
N LYS A 5 12.79 10.97 -12.91
CA LYS A 5 13.00 11.14 -14.34
C LYS A 5 13.96 10.09 -14.89
N PHE A 6 13.49 9.33 -15.86
CA PHE A 6 14.21 8.22 -16.49
C PHE A 6 14.49 8.52 -17.96
N ASP A 7 15.71 8.30 -18.37
CA ASP A 7 16.17 8.55 -19.73
C ASP A 7 16.08 7.29 -20.63
N LYS A 8 16.41 7.48 -21.89
CA LYS A 8 16.39 6.41 -22.89
C LYS A 8 17.26 5.22 -22.50
N THR A 9 18.39 5.43 -21.83
CA THR A 9 19.34 4.35 -21.51
C THR A 9 18.69 3.30 -20.62
N LEU A 10 17.96 3.74 -19.61
CA LEU A 10 17.19 2.86 -18.73
C LEU A 10 15.95 2.29 -19.44
N LEU A 11 15.22 3.14 -20.17
CA LEU A 11 13.92 2.76 -20.74
C LEU A 11 14.02 1.74 -21.87
N ILE A 12 15.14 1.67 -22.60
CA ILE A 12 15.38 0.66 -23.63
C ILE A 12 15.75 -0.70 -23.03
N ASN A 13 16.27 -0.73 -21.80
CA ASN A 13 16.58 -1.95 -21.08
C ASN A 13 15.30 -2.50 -20.41
N LEU A 14 14.66 -3.50 -21.03
CA LEU A 14 13.43 -4.09 -20.51
C LEU A 14 13.63 -4.79 -19.16
N GLU A 15 14.79 -5.38 -18.89
CA GLU A 15 15.09 -6.01 -17.61
C GLU A 15 14.97 -4.98 -16.46
N GLU A 16 15.46 -3.76 -16.68
CA GLU A 16 15.40 -2.66 -15.72
C GLU A 16 14.04 -1.96 -15.71
N SER A 17 13.48 -1.65 -16.88
CA SER A 17 12.27 -0.84 -16.99
C SER A 17 10.99 -1.60 -16.59
N LEU A 18 10.95 -2.94 -16.78
CA LEU A 18 9.83 -3.77 -16.34
C LEU A 18 9.78 -4.00 -14.83
N GLN A 19 10.87 -3.74 -14.11
CA GLN A 19 10.87 -3.77 -12.65
C GLN A 19 10.22 -2.52 -12.04
N ARG A 20 10.07 -1.44 -12.82
CA ARG A 20 9.55 -0.14 -12.35
C ARG A 20 8.08 0.01 -12.69
N GLU A 21 7.26 -0.01 -11.65
CA GLU A 21 5.81 0.07 -11.75
C GLU A 21 5.30 1.44 -11.31
N THR A 22 4.20 1.88 -11.90
CA THR A 22 3.50 3.12 -11.53
C THR A 22 2.16 2.78 -10.90
N LEU A 23 1.71 3.61 -9.97
CA LEU A 23 0.40 3.48 -9.33
C LEU A 23 -0.29 4.85 -9.25
N ARG A 24 -1.55 4.90 -9.65
CA ARG A 24 -2.48 6.01 -9.43
C ARG A 24 -3.82 5.45 -8.97
N THR A 25 -4.41 6.06 -7.96
CA THR A 25 -5.64 5.58 -7.33
C THR A 25 -6.68 6.69 -7.27
N ASN A 26 -7.94 6.30 -7.17
CA ASN A 26 -9.02 7.21 -6.79
C ASN A 26 -9.42 7.02 -5.32
N ARG A 27 -10.47 7.72 -4.90
CA ARG A 27 -11.03 7.59 -3.54
C ARG A 27 -12.07 6.48 -3.42
N GLY A 28 -12.48 5.88 -4.53
CA GLY A 28 -13.46 4.79 -4.59
C GLY A 28 -12.84 3.38 -4.62
N GLY A 29 -11.51 3.27 -4.48
CA GLY A 29 -10.79 1.98 -4.51
C GLY A 29 -10.35 1.54 -5.92
N ALA A 30 -10.68 2.30 -6.96
CA ALA A 30 -10.16 2.06 -8.30
C ALA A 30 -8.73 2.56 -8.47
N TYR A 31 -8.00 1.99 -9.42
CA TYR A 31 -6.63 2.37 -9.70
C TYR A 31 -6.21 2.14 -11.16
N HIS A 32 -5.11 2.77 -11.52
CA HIS A 32 -4.32 2.52 -12.71
C HIS A 32 -2.91 2.10 -12.30
N SER A 33 -2.42 1.00 -12.85
CA SER A 33 -1.07 0.51 -12.62
C SER A 33 -0.52 -0.16 -13.88
N THR A 34 0.74 0.10 -14.18
CA THR A 34 1.51 -0.52 -15.28
C THR A 34 3.00 -0.24 -15.06
N THR A 35 3.88 -0.74 -15.93
CA THR A 35 5.31 -0.36 -15.89
C THR A 35 5.57 1.01 -16.54
N ILE A 36 6.76 1.56 -16.31
CA ILE A 36 7.16 2.86 -16.89
C ILE A 36 7.24 2.86 -18.42
N VAL A 37 7.33 1.68 -19.04
CA VAL A 37 7.28 1.51 -20.50
C VAL A 37 5.90 1.09 -21.02
N GLY A 38 4.91 0.94 -20.13
CA GLY A 38 3.54 0.60 -20.48
C GLY A 38 3.27 -0.89 -20.75
N CYS A 39 4.25 -1.77 -20.52
CA CYS A 39 4.07 -3.22 -20.60
C CYS A 39 3.49 -3.75 -19.28
N ASN A 40 2.36 -4.42 -19.33
CA ASN A 40 1.77 -5.06 -18.17
C ASN A 40 2.53 -6.34 -17.81
N THR A 41 2.98 -6.46 -16.56
CA THR A 41 3.72 -7.61 -16.02
C THR A 41 2.95 -8.39 -14.97
N ARG A 42 1.78 -7.87 -14.56
CA ARG A 42 0.89 -8.46 -13.55
C ARG A 42 -0.54 -8.54 -14.08
N LYS A 43 -1.28 -9.57 -13.65
CA LYS A 43 -2.73 -9.63 -13.88
C LYS A 43 -3.49 -8.45 -13.21
N TYR A 44 -2.87 -7.80 -12.23
CA TYR A 44 -3.38 -6.62 -11.53
C TYR A 44 -3.14 -5.29 -12.28
N HIS A 45 -2.33 -5.30 -13.34
CA HIS A 45 -2.10 -4.11 -14.16
C HIS A 45 -3.30 -3.80 -15.06
N GLY A 46 -3.55 -2.53 -15.25
CA GLY A 46 -4.59 -2.02 -16.15
C GLY A 46 -4.64 -0.50 -16.18
N LEU A 47 -5.18 0.05 -17.26
CA LEU A 47 -5.49 1.47 -17.39
C LEU A 47 -6.73 1.85 -16.56
N LEU A 48 -7.72 0.95 -16.49
CA LEU A 48 -8.90 1.12 -15.65
C LEU A 48 -9.16 -0.20 -14.92
N VAL A 49 -8.87 -0.18 -13.62
CA VAL A 49 -9.13 -1.26 -12.67
C VAL A 49 -10.03 -0.70 -11.57
N CYS A 50 -11.25 -1.19 -11.46
CA CYS A 50 -12.24 -0.57 -10.58
C CYS A 50 -13.12 -1.61 -9.87
N PRO A 51 -13.71 -1.27 -8.70
CA PRO A 51 -14.72 -2.09 -8.07
C PRO A 51 -15.94 -2.28 -8.97
N VAL A 52 -16.52 -3.49 -8.97
CA VAL A 52 -17.81 -3.80 -9.61
C VAL A 52 -18.69 -4.50 -8.55
N PRO A 53 -19.29 -3.73 -7.62
CA PRO A 53 -19.99 -4.26 -6.45
C PRO A 53 -21.17 -5.19 -6.79
N GLN A 54 -21.70 -5.08 -8.02
CA GLN A 54 -22.77 -5.94 -8.52
C GLN A 54 -22.31 -7.39 -8.75
N LEU A 55 -21.01 -7.61 -8.93
CA LEU A 55 -20.42 -8.94 -9.18
C LEU A 55 -19.82 -9.53 -7.91
N ASP A 56 -18.94 -8.79 -7.28
CA ASP A 56 -18.25 -9.20 -6.05
C ASP A 56 -17.58 -8.01 -5.33
N SER A 57 -16.81 -8.28 -4.29
CA SER A 57 -16.11 -7.26 -3.50
C SER A 57 -14.71 -6.92 -4.02
N ASP A 58 -14.28 -7.47 -5.15
CA ASP A 58 -12.95 -7.26 -5.71
C ASP A 58 -12.94 -6.17 -6.78
N ASN A 59 -11.73 -5.77 -7.17
CA ASN A 59 -11.54 -4.94 -8.34
C ASN A 59 -11.57 -5.78 -9.62
N HIS A 60 -11.97 -5.15 -10.71
CA HIS A 60 -12.03 -5.74 -12.05
C HIS A 60 -11.24 -4.91 -13.05
N VAL A 61 -10.50 -5.57 -13.93
CA VAL A 61 -9.82 -4.93 -15.05
C VAL A 61 -10.82 -4.78 -16.19
N LEU A 62 -11.22 -3.57 -16.52
CA LEU A 62 -12.08 -3.28 -17.68
C LEU A 62 -11.22 -2.98 -18.91
N LEU A 63 -10.35 -1.96 -18.82
CA LEU A 63 -9.40 -1.55 -19.85
C LEU A 63 -7.99 -1.92 -19.39
N SER A 64 -7.39 -2.91 -20.04
CA SER A 64 -6.05 -3.39 -19.71
C SER A 64 -4.96 -2.45 -20.22
N SER A 65 -5.00 -2.10 -21.51
CA SER A 65 -4.06 -1.19 -22.15
C SER A 65 -4.69 -0.45 -23.32
N LEU A 66 -4.00 0.59 -23.78
CA LEU A 66 -4.33 1.34 -24.99
C LEU A 66 -3.05 1.49 -25.78
N ASP A 67 -2.98 0.82 -26.95
CA ASP A 67 -1.79 0.84 -27.80
C ASP A 67 -1.90 1.98 -28.81
N GLU A 68 -0.86 2.79 -28.86
CA GLU A 68 -0.73 3.89 -29.79
C GLU A 68 0.04 3.48 -31.05
N THR A 69 -0.39 3.98 -32.20
CA THR A 69 0.34 3.89 -33.46
C THR A 69 0.41 5.28 -34.11
N ILE A 70 1.60 5.72 -34.44
CA ILE A 70 1.83 6.92 -35.25
C ILE A 70 1.92 6.49 -36.69
N ILE A 71 1.17 7.16 -37.59
CA ILE A 71 1.17 6.92 -39.02
C ILE A 71 1.64 8.17 -39.74
N GLN A 72 2.70 8.03 -40.56
CA GLN A 72 3.20 9.07 -41.44
C GLN A 72 3.61 8.48 -42.79
N HIS A 73 3.18 9.10 -43.89
CA HIS A 73 3.51 8.64 -45.25
C HIS A 73 3.24 7.15 -45.47
N GLY A 74 2.20 6.61 -44.84
CA GLY A 74 1.84 5.19 -44.89
C GLY A 74 2.70 4.24 -44.05
N ALA A 75 3.74 4.77 -43.37
CA ALA A 75 4.52 4.00 -42.39
C ALA A 75 3.85 4.01 -41.02
N GLU A 76 3.69 2.85 -40.41
CA GLU A 76 3.09 2.66 -39.10
C GLU A 76 4.15 2.37 -38.04
N PHE A 77 4.13 3.14 -36.95
CA PHE A 77 5.03 3.00 -35.81
C PHE A 77 4.22 2.65 -34.55
N ASN A 78 4.22 1.36 -34.17
CA ASN A 78 3.47 0.85 -33.04
C ASN A 78 4.25 1.09 -31.74
N MET A 79 3.66 1.81 -30.79
CA MET A 79 4.31 2.21 -29.52
C MET A 79 3.89 1.32 -28.34
N GLY A 80 2.98 0.36 -28.53
CA GLY A 80 2.61 -0.62 -27.53
C GLY A 80 3.75 -1.58 -27.18
N VAL A 81 3.66 -2.24 -26.03
CA VAL A 81 4.61 -3.27 -25.59
C VAL A 81 3.84 -4.37 -24.87
N HIS A 82 3.85 -5.59 -25.42
CA HIS A 82 3.29 -6.78 -24.78
C HIS A 82 4.32 -7.90 -24.78
N GLN A 83 4.36 -8.66 -23.69
CA GLN A 83 5.21 -9.85 -23.60
C GLN A 83 4.46 -11.09 -24.10
N TYR A 84 5.13 -11.90 -24.87
CA TYR A 84 4.69 -13.22 -25.33
C TYR A 84 5.72 -14.30 -24.95
N ALA A 85 5.45 -15.55 -25.34
CA ALA A 85 6.31 -16.68 -25.04
C ALA A 85 7.79 -16.43 -25.39
N ASN A 86 8.69 -17.02 -24.58
CA ASN A 86 10.14 -16.91 -24.75
C ASN A 86 10.68 -15.48 -24.67
N TYR A 87 10.09 -14.63 -23.80
CA TYR A 87 10.49 -13.22 -23.61
C TYR A 87 10.46 -12.42 -24.91
N HIS A 88 9.57 -12.78 -25.82
CA HIS A 88 9.33 -12.01 -27.03
C HIS A 88 8.41 -10.82 -26.75
N PHE A 89 8.80 -9.62 -27.13
CA PHE A 89 8.02 -8.39 -26.97
C PHE A 89 7.53 -7.87 -28.31
N SER A 90 6.23 -7.75 -28.47
CA SER A 90 5.59 -7.27 -29.71
C SER A 90 4.30 -6.49 -29.37
N PRO A 91 4.12 -5.28 -29.90
CA PRO A 91 5.15 -4.44 -30.54
C PRO A 91 6.33 -4.13 -29.58
N ALA A 92 7.42 -3.56 -30.12
CA ALA A 92 8.59 -3.19 -29.34
C ALA A 92 8.70 -1.66 -29.15
N GLY A 93 7.59 -1.04 -28.76
CA GLY A 93 7.42 0.41 -28.67
C GLY A 93 8.30 1.12 -27.66
N HIS A 94 8.83 0.40 -26.65
CA HIS A 94 9.80 0.93 -25.70
C HIS A 94 11.05 1.53 -26.36
N LYS A 95 11.42 1.06 -27.55
CA LYS A 95 12.55 1.58 -28.32
C LYS A 95 12.36 3.03 -28.78
N TYR A 96 11.11 3.48 -28.85
CA TYR A 96 10.78 4.85 -29.26
C TYR A 96 10.71 5.82 -28.07
N ILE A 97 10.67 5.31 -26.83
CA ILE A 97 10.62 6.18 -25.63
C ILE A 97 11.96 6.87 -25.43
N ARG A 98 11.93 8.18 -25.22
CA ARG A 98 13.10 9.02 -24.95
C ARG A 98 13.22 9.39 -23.49
N GLN A 99 12.08 9.58 -22.84
CA GLN A 99 12.01 10.02 -21.46
C GLN A 99 10.70 9.57 -20.85
N PHE A 100 10.78 9.18 -19.60
CA PHE A 100 9.63 9.02 -18.72
C PHE A 100 9.85 9.84 -17.45
N GLU A 101 8.84 10.57 -17.01
CA GLU A 101 8.87 11.34 -15.75
C GLU A 101 7.59 11.14 -14.96
N PHE A 102 7.69 11.19 -13.62
CA PHE A 102 6.57 10.94 -12.71
C PHE A 102 6.55 11.90 -11.51
N GLU A 103 7.15 13.07 -11.62
CA GLU A 103 7.13 14.07 -10.54
C GLU A 103 5.70 14.59 -10.28
N GLY A 104 5.02 15.07 -11.31
CA GLY A 104 3.61 15.48 -11.23
C GLY A 104 2.69 14.34 -11.63
N ILE A 105 2.46 14.23 -12.93
CA ILE A 105 1.70 13.16 -13.58
C ILE A 105 2.64 12.30 -14.42
N PRO A 106 2.32 11.00 -14.67
CA PRO A 106 3.12 10.17 -15.56
C PRO A 106 3.14 10.77 -16.97
N ARG A 107 4.33 11.11 -17.44
CA ARG A 107 4.57 11.67 -18.78
C ARG A 107 5.62 10.87 -19.52
N THR A 108 5.27 10.42 -20.72
CA THR A 108 6.17 9.70 -21.62
C THR A 108 6.42 10.52 -22.87
N ILE A 109 7.68 10.68 -23.27
CA ILE A 109 8.06 11.33 -24.52
C ILE A 109 8.53 10.26 -25.52
N TYR A 110 7.87 10.19 -26.65
CA TYR A 110 8.22 9.33 -27.77
C TYR A 110 8.90 10.12 -28.89
N ARG A 111 9.85 9.49 -29.55
CA ARG A 111 10.44 9.99 -30.80
C ARG A 111 10.50 8.89 -31.82
N VAL A 112 9.80 9.05 -32.91
CA VAL A 112 9.65 8.04 -33.96
C VAL A 112 9.39 8.70 -35.31
N GLY A 113 10.07 8.26 -36.39
CA GLY A 113 9.78 8.71 -37.74
C GLY A 113 9.83 10.22 -37.98
N GLY A 114 10.62 10.99 -37.19
CA GLY A 114 10.63 12.46 -37.27
C GLY A 114 9.53 13.14 -36.45
N VAL A 115 8.71 12.36 -35.70
CA VAL A 115 7.68 12.84 -34.79
C VAL A 115 8.19 12.82 -33.36
N ILE A 116 7.82 13.84 -32.57
CA ILE A 116 7.95 13.86 -31.13
C ILE A 116 6.57 14.03 -30.53
N MET A 117 6.14 13.06 -29.70
CA MET A 117 4.85 13.08 -29.05
C MET A 117 4.99 12.88 -27.54
N SER A 118 4.21 13.61 -26.75
CA SER A 118 4.03 13.36 -25.34
C SER A 118 2.71 12.61 -25.06
N LYS A 119 2.73 11.70 -24.10
CA LYS A 119 1.59 11.01 -23.52
C LYS A 119 1.59 11.27 -22.03
N GLU A 120 0.52 11.87 -21.53
CA GLU A 120 0.35 12.21 -20.11
C GLU A 120 -0.92 11.54 -19.59
N LYS A 121 -0.86 10.94 -18.39
CA LYS A 121 -1.96 10.17 -17.81
C LYS A 121 -2.44 10.76 -16.49
N VAL A 122 -3.76 10.85 -16.32
CA VAL A 122 -4.40 11.28 -15.08
C VAL A 122 -5.50 10.29 -14.72
N PHE A 123 -5.53 9.83 -13.48
CA PHE A 123 -6.60 9.03 -12.92
C PHE A 123 -7.45 9.92 -12.01
N THR A 124 -8.74 10.05 -12.28
CA THR A 124 -9.62 10.98 -11.56
C THR A 124 -9.81 10.60 -10.11
N ALA A 125 -10.02 11.58 -9.22
CA ALA A 125 -10.06 11.35 -7.78
C ALA A 125 -11.33 10.65 -7.29
N PHE A 126 -12.49 10.87 -7.95
CA PHE A 126 -13.79 10.42 -7.44
C PHE A 126 -14.64 9.62 -8.45
N GLU A 127 -14.14 9.41 -9.66
CA GLU A 127 -14.78 8.62 -10.69
C GLU A 127 -13.87 7.47 -11.11
N ASN A 128 -14.44 6.40 -11.65
CA ASN A 128 -13.69 5.31 -12.27
C ASN A 128 -13.32 5.71 -13.70
N ARG A 129 -12.31 6.57 -13.85
CA ARG A 129 -11.94 7.17 -15.13
C ARG A 129 -10.44 7.42 -15.25
N ILE A 130 -9.89 7.00 -16.39
CA ILE A 130 -8.55 7.38 -16.85
C ILE A 130 -8.67 8.45 -17.93
N LEU A 131 -7.88 9.51 -17.80
CA LEU A 131 -7.75 10.56 -18.82
C LEU A 131 -6.31 10.52 -19.35
N ILE A 132 -6.16 10.54 -20.69
CA ILE A 132 -4.85 10.53 -21.34
C ILE A 132 -4.78 11.69 -22.34
N LYS A 133 -3.76 12.54 -22.20
CA LYS A 133 -3.46 13.63 -23.11
C LYS A 133 -2.34 13.25 -24.04
N TYR A 134 -2.58 13.32 -25.33
CA TYR A 134 -1.58 13.18 -26.40
C TYR A 134 -1.29 14.54 -26.99
N THR A 135 -0.03 14.96 -27.01
CA THR A 135 0.37 16.23 -27.63
C THR A 135 1.44 15.96 -28.68
N LEU A 136 1.21 16.37 -29.91
CA LEU A 136 2.19 16.29 -30.99
C LEU A 136 3.13 17.50 -30.85
N LEU A 137 4.29 17.26 -30.22
CA LEU A 137 5.26 18.33 -29.91
C LEU A 137 6.03 18.77 -31.17
N ASP A 138 6.35 17.83 -32.04
CA ASP A 138 7.00 18.12 -33.33
C ASP A 138 6.66 17.08 -34.41
N ALA A 139 6.44 17.58 -35.63
CA ALA A 139 6.25 16.77 -36.82
C ALA A 139 6.50 17.63 -38.07
N HIS A 140 7.03 16.99 -39.11
CA HIS A 140 7.30 17.65 -40.39
C HIS A 140 6.28 17.32 -41.48
N SER A 141 5.33 16.42 -41.19
CA SER A 141 4.33 15.91 -42.12
C SER A 141 3.00 15.67 -41.44
N PRO A 142 1.88 15.58 -42.19
CA PRO A 142 0.61 15.14 -41.65
C PRO A 142 0.76 13.84 -40.86
N THR A 143 0.20 13.79 -39.68
CA THR A 143 0.35 12.68 -38.74
C THR A 143 -1.02 12.18 -38.32
N THR A 144 -1.23 10.88 -38.40
CA THR A 144 -2.40 10.20 -37.86
C THR A 144 -2.03 9.46 -36.57
N LEU A 145 -2.83 9.63 -35.53
CA LEU A 145 -2.78 8.86 -34.30
C LEU A 145 -3.86 7.78 -34.37
N ARG A 146 -3.45 6.51 -34.24
CA ARG A 146 -4.35 5.36 -34.10
C ARG A 146 -4.23 4.84 -32.67
N LEU A 147 -5.38 4.55 -32.04
CA LEU A 147 -5.46 4.04 -30.67
C LEU A 147 -6.27 2.74 -30.65
N LYS A 148 -5.67 1.69 -30.10
CA LYS A 148 -6.24 0.33 -30.03
C LYS A 148 -6.48 -0.06 -28.58
N PRO A 149 -7.74 -0.15 -28.07
CA PRO A 149 -8.03 -0.53 -26.71
C PRO A 149 -8.01 -2.06 -26.53
N PHE A 150 -7.35 -2.53 -25.49
CA PHE A 150 -7.30 -3.93 -25.06
C PHE A 150 -8.20 -4.12 -23.83
N LEU A 151 -9.26 -4.90 -23.99
CA LEU A 151 -10.32 -5.10 -22.99
C LEU A 151 -10.16 -6.45 -22.31
N ALA A 152 -10.42 -6.48 -20.99
CA ALA A 152 -10.35 -7.70 -20.19
C ALA A 152 -11.69 -8.09 -19.57
N PHE A 153 -12.39 -7.16 -18.91
CA PHE A 153 -13.66 -7.37 -18.20
C PHE A 153 -13.61 -8.61 -17.30
N ARG A 154 -12.68 -8.59 -16.35
CA ARG A 154 -12.46 -9.73 -15.43
C ARG A 154 -12.07 -9.26 -14.02
N ASN A 155 -12.34 -10.10 -13.03
CA ASN A 155 -11.81 -9.95 -11.68
C ASN A 155 -10.25 -9.94 -11.72
N VAL A 156 -9.60 -9.11 -10.89
CA VAL A 156 -8.12 -9.00 -10.83
C VAL A 156 -7.42 -10.31 -10.45
N ASN A 157 -8.13 -11.25 -9.83
CA ASN A 157 -7.58 -12.55 -9.42
C ASN A 157 -7.66 -13.63 -10.50
N SER A 158 -8.39 -13.38 -11.59
CA SER A 158 -8.55 -14.29 -12.72
C SER A 158 -7.90 -13.75 -13.99
N LEU A 159 -7.92 -14.55 -15.06
CA LEU A 159 -7.43 -14.20 -16.39
C LEU A 159 -8.53 -14.45 -17.41
N THR A 160 -8.55 -13.64 -18.47
CA THR A 160 -9.49 -13.79 -19.60
C THR A 160 -8.88 -14.67 -20.70
N TYR A 161 -9.76 -15.48 -21.33
CA TYR A 161 -9.41 -16.27 -22.51
C TYR A 161 -10.45 -16.02 -23.59
N ALA A 162 -10.03 -16.13 -24.85
CA ALA A 162 -10.93 -16.02 -25.99
C ALA A 162 -12.10 -16.99 -25.86
N ASN A 163 -13.32 -16.46 -25.89
CA ASN A 163 -14.52 -17.27 -25.69
C ASN A 163 -15.73 -16.71 -26.46
N PRO A 164 -16.73 -17.56 -26.78
CA PRO A 164 -17.91 -17.14 -27.52
C PRO A 164 -18.96 -16.38 -26.72
N LYS A 165 -18.81 -16.28 -25.38
CA LYS A 165 -19.77 -15.58 -24.48
C LYS A 165 -19.54 -14.09 -24.45
N ALA A 166 -18.35 -13.64 -24.88
CA ALA A 166 -18.01 -12.22 -24.92
C ALA A 166 -18.92 -11.51 -25.94
N ASP A 167 -19.66 -10.50 -25.47
CA ASP A 167 -20.38 -9.61 -26.37
C ASP A 167 -19.37 -8.75 -27.12
N ARG A 168 -19.45 -8.77 -28.44
CA ARG A 168 -18.57 -8.02 -29.34
C ARG A 168 -19.21 -6.76 -29.89
N ASN A 169 -20.45 -6.47 -29.49
CA ASN A 169 -21.16 -5.29 -29.94
C ASN A 169 -20.63 -4.04 -29.25
N TYR A 170 -20.83 -2.93 -29.93
CA TYR A 170 -20.58 -1.60 -29.41
C TYR A 170 -21.72 -0.66 -29.80
N THR A 171 -21.84 0.43 -29.11
CA THR A 171 -22.77 1.53 -29.44
C THR A 171 -21.94 2.78 -29.73
N GLU A 172 -22.21 3.45 -30.82
CA GLU A 172 -21.61 4.75 -31.09
C GLU A 172 -22.17 5.79 -30.12
N ILE A 173 -21.27 6.57 -29.54
CA ILE A 173 -21.58 7.70 -28.69
C ILE A 173 -20.83 8.94 -29.17
N GLU A 174 -21.12 10.10 -28.63
CA GLU A 174 -20.45 11.32 -29.04
C GLU A 174 -18.94 11.20 -28.84
N ASN A 175 -18.19 11.36 -29.95
CA ASN A 175 -16.75 11.25 -30.05
C ASN A 175 -16.17 9.93 -29.49
N GLY A 176 -16.86 8.82 -29.68
CA GLY A 176 -16.36 7.54 -29.18
C GLY A 176 -17.35 6.38 -29.29
N ILE A 177 -17.10 5.37 -28.50
CA ILE A 177 -17.94 4.17 -28.38
C ILE A 177 -18.19 3.81 -26.91
N ASN A 178 -19.24 3.05 -26.70
CA ASN A 178 -19.53 2.35 -25.47
C ASN A 178 -19.59 0.84 -25.74
N THR A 179 -19.06 0.01 -24.84
CA THR A 179 -19.03 -1.45 -24.97
C THR A 179 -19.05 -2.12 -23.60
N CYS A 180 -19.64 -3.35 -23.55
CA CYS A 180 -19.65 -4.18 -22.35
C CYS A 180 -19.54 -5.64 -22.77
N MET A 181 -18.47 -6.33 -22.36
CA MET A 181 -18.20 -7.71 -22.83
C MET A 181 -19.07 -8.78 -22.14
N TYR A 182 -19.51 -8.52 -20.90
CA TYR A 182 -20.27 -9.52 -20.13
C TYR A 182 -21.35 -8.88 -19.28
N LYS A 183 -22.49 -9.56 -19.18
CA LYS A 183 -23.61 -9.12 -18.34
C LYS A 183 -23.19 -8.95 -16.87
N GLY A 184 -23.63 -7.86 -16.25
CA GLY A 184 -23.32 -7.51 -14.86
C GLY A 184 -22.14 -6.54 -14.71
N TYR A 185 -21.35 -6.33 -15.74
CA TYR A 185 -20.37 -5.25 -15.78
C TYR A 185 -21.02 -3.91 -16.16
N PRO A 186 -20.41 -2.79 -15.74
CA PRO A 186 -20.78 -1.48 -16.26
C PRO A 186 -20.37 -1.36 -17.74
N ASP A 187 -21.02 -0.44 -18.44
CA ASP A 187 -20.59 -0.02 -19.78
C ASP A 187 -19.23 0.70 -19.69
N LEU A 188 -18.32 0.37 -20.58
CA LEU A 188 -17.06 1.06 -20.75
C LEU A 188 -17.17 2.10 -21.86
N HIS A 189 -17.08 3.38 -21.49
CA HIS A 189 -17.12 4.52 -22.40
C HIS A 189 -15.71 4.91 -22.80
N LEU A 190 -15.41 4.85 -24.10
CA LEU A 190 -14.13 5.25 -24.69
C LEU A 190 -14.39 6.47 -25.57
N GLN A 191 -13.98 7.66 -25.10
CA GLN A 191 -14.36 8.94 -25.72
C GLN A 191 -13.14 9.85 -25.94
N PHE A 192 -13.30 10.82 -26.82
CA PHE A 192 -12.24 11.78 -27.17
C PHE A 192 -12.77 13.23 -27.11
N SER A 193 -11.86 14.17 -26.89
CA SER A 193 -12.16 15.62 -26.90
C SER A 193 -12.52 16.18 -28.27
N LYS A 194 -12.37 15.40 -29.34
CA LYS A 194 -12.74 15.77 -30.71
C LYS A 194 -13.31 14.56 -31.45
N PRO A 195 -14.01 14.78 -32.59
CA PRO A 195 -14.51 13.70 -33.42
C PRO A 195 -13.40 12.73 -33.85
N VAL A 196 -13.70 11.44 -33.79
CA VAL A 196 -12.79 10.35 -34.16
C VAL A 196 -13.49 9.38 -35.09
N ASN A 197 -12.73 8.69 -35.92
CA ASN A 197 -13.21 7.58 -36.72
C ASN A 197 -12.95 6.27 -35.98
N PHE A 198 -13.99 5.50 -35.69
CA PHE A 198 -13.85 4.15 -35.13
C PHE A 198 -13.97 3.12 -36.24
N VAL A 199 -12.94 2.29 -36.38
CA VAL A 199 -12.92 1.17 -37.32
C VAL A 199 -13.15 -0.11 -36.54
N PHE A 200 -14.32 -0.71 -36.76
CA PHE A 200 -14.68 -1.99 -36.14
C PHE A 200 -13.89 -3.11 -36.77
N GLN A 201 -12.95 -3.67 -36.01
CA GLN A 201 -12.10 -4.79 -36.42
C GLN A 201 -11.85 -5.68 -35.23
N PRO A 202 -12.85 -6.48 -34.81
CA PRO A 202 -12.77 -7.25 -33.58
C PRO A 202 -11.79 -8.41 -33.70
N ASP A 203 -10.88 -8.54 -32.73
CA ASP A 203 -9.92 -9.62 -32.66
C ASP A 203 -9.55 -9.95 -31.21
N TRP A 204 -9.00 -11.16 -30.99
CA TRP A 204 -8.43 -11.61 -29.75
C TRP A 204 -6.91 -11.71 -29.86
N TYR A 205 -6.21 -10.93 -29.04
CA TYR A 205 -4.76 -11.00 -28.87
C TYR A 205 -4.46 -12.05 -27.81
N LYS A 206 -3.96 -13.21 -28.25
CA LYS A 206 -3.83 -14.41 -27.43
C LYS A 206 -2.44 -14.55 -26.82
N ASP A 207 -2.39 -15.26 -25.68
CA ASP A 207 -1.15 -15.67 -25.02
C ASP A 207 -0.24 -14.49 -24.60
N ILE A 208 -0.82 -13.37 -24.20
CA ILE A 208 -0.08 -12.27 -23.56
C ILE A 208 0.39 -12.76 -22.18
N GLU A 209 1.68 -12.62 -21.89
CA GLU A 209 2.29 -13.15 -20.67
C GLU A 209 2.54 -12.05 -19.61
N TYR A 210 2.28 -12.41 -18.35
CA TYR A 210 2.56 -11.60 -17.17
C TYR A 210 3.71 -12.20 -16.37
N SER A 211 4.94 -11.69 -16.59
CA SER A 211 6.17 -12.24 -16.00
C SER A 211 6.15 -12.30 -14.47
N LYS A 212 5.56 -11.31 -13.80
CA LYS A 212 5.47 -11.30 -12.33
C LYS A 212 4.52 -12.36 -11.77
N GLU A 213 3.49 -12.76 -12.51
CA GLU A 213 2.63 -13.88 -12.11
C GLU A 213 3.35 -15.21 -12.33
N GLN A 214 4.11 -15.35 -13.42
CA GLN A 214 4.94 -16.52 -13.70
C GLN A 214 5.98 -16.73 -12.60
N GLU A 215 6.72 -15.68 -12.20
CA GLU A 215 7.69 -15.71 -11.09
C GLU A 215 7.07 -16.19 -9.76
N ARG A 216 5.78 -15.89 -9.55
CA ARG A 216 5.00 -16.24 -8.36
C ARG A 216 4.32 -17.60 -8.44
N GLY A 217 4.48 -18.35 -9.55
CA GLY A 217 3.89 -19.66 -9.76
C GLY A 217 2.38 -19.66 -10.02
N PHE A 218 1.82 -18.54 -10.49
CA PHE A 218 0.41 -18.41 -10.86
C PHE A 218 0.19 -18.58 -12.37
N PRO A 219 -1.06 -18.83 -12.82
CA PRO A 219 -1.43 -18.65 -14.20
C PRO A 219 -1.07 -17.24 -14.69
N PHE A 220 -0.45 -17.14 -15.85
CA PHE A 220 0.19 -15.91 -16.30
C PHE A 220 -0.06 -15.55 -17.77
N LYS A 221 -0.84 -16.36 -18.52
CA LYS A 221 -1.20 -16.12 -19.92
C LYS A 221 -2.63 -15.65 -20.04
N GLU A 222 -2.86 -14.59 -20.78
CA GLU A 222 -4.18 -13.98 -20.96
C GLU A 222 -4.44 -13.68 -22.43
N ASP A 223 -5.70 -13.84 -22.85
CA ASP A 223 -6.18 -13.33 -24.12
C ASP A 223 -6.96 -12.02 -23.87
N LEU A 224 -6.64 -10.97 -24.61
CA LEU A 224 -7.32 -9.69 -24.52
C LEU A 224 -8.13 -9.42 -25.80
N TYR A 225 -9.35 -8.92 -25.60
CA TYR A 225 -10.24 -8.56 -26.69
C TYR A 225 -9.99 -7.13 -27.17
N VAL A 226 -9.94 -6.93 -28.48
CA VAL A 226 -9.82 -5.63 -29.12
C VAL A 226 -11.01 -5.46 -30.06
N PRO A 227 -11.93 -4.49 -29.82
CA PRO A 227 -13.10 -4.28 -30.68
C PRO A 227 -12.74 -3.65 -32.04
N GLY A 228 -11.59 -3.02 -32.14
CA GLY A 228 -11.14 -2.26 -33.28
C GLY A 228 -10.18 -1.16 -32.85
N TYR A 229 -10.15 -0.07 -33.61
CA TYR A 229 -9.27 1.05 -33.31
C TYR A 229 -9.89 2.39 -33.66
N PHE A 230 -9.42 3.44 -33.00
CA PHE A 230 -9.77 4.83 -33.31
C PHE A 230 -8.66 5.47 -34.14
N GLU A 231 -9.03 6.26 -35.15
CA GLU A 231 -8.10 7.05 -35.95
C GLU A 231 -8.49 8.52 -35.99
N MET A 232 -7.48 9.38 -35.87
CA MET A 232 -7.64 10.82 -35.95
C MET A 232 -6.37 11.49 -36.41
N GLU A 233 -6.52 12.57 -37.18
CA GLU A 233 -5.41 13.45 -37.49
C GLU A 233 -5.02 14.28 -36.26
N ILE A 234 -3.70 14.46 -36.08
CA ILE A 234 -3.13 15.33 -35.07
C ILE A 234 -2.08 16.25 -35.67
N LYS A 235 -2.17 17.55 -35.37
CA LYS A 235 -1.29 18.58 -35.90
C LYS A 235 -0.19 18.95 -34.88
N LYS A 236 0.93 19.44 -35.37
CA LYS A 236 2.00 19.97 -34.51
C LYS A 236 1.44 21.07 -33.57
N GLY A 237 1.71 20.91 -32.26
CA GLY A 237 1.20 21.75 -31.19
C GLY A 237 -0.21 21.39 -30.71
N GLU A 238 -0.93 20.49 -31.37
CA GLU A 238 -2.26 20.07 -30.96
C GLU A 238 -2.20 19.04 -29.83
N SER A 239 -3.19 19.11 -28.92
CA SER A 239 -3.44 18.10 -27.89
C SER A 239 -4.81 17.45 -28.10
N ILE A 240 -4.83 16.12 -27.99
CA ILE A 240 -6.05 15.30 -28.01
C ILE A 240 -6.17 14.61 -26.67
N TYR A 241 -7.36 14.62 -26.10
CA TYR A 241 -7.63 13.99 -24.82
C TYR A 241 -8.52 12.75 -25.03
N PHE A 242 -8.09 11.64 -24.45
CA PHE A 242 -8.84 10.39 -24.35
C PHE A 242 -9.44 10.24 -22.95
N SER A 243 -10.64 9.70 -22.86
CA SER A 243 -11.33 9.32 -21.63
C SER A 243 -11.77 7.86 -21.70
N GLY A 244 -11.32 7.03 -20.78
CA GLY A 244 -11.84 5.68 -20.54
C GLY A 244 -12.48 5.59 -19.16
N GLY A 245 -13.78 5.31 -19.09
CA GLY A 245 -14.50 5.30 -17.81
C GLY A 245 -15.77 4.48 -17.84
N ASP A 246 -16.33 4.19 -16.65
CA ASP A 246 -17.58 3.44 -16.48
C ASP A 246 -18.84 4.30 -16.63
N THR A 247 -18.69 5.56 -16.97
CA THR A 247 -19.77 6.53 -17.19
C THR A 247 -19.48 7.41 -18.41
N PHE A 248 -20.52 7.92 -19.04
CA PHE A 248 -20.41 8.90 -20.12
C PHE A 248 -19.84 10.24 -19.60
N ILE A 249 -19.07 10.92 -20.41
CA ILE A 249 -18.61 12.29 -20.17
C ILE A 249 -18.91 13.13 -21.44
N ASP A 250 -19.38 14.37 -21.26
CA ASP A 250 -19.45 15.30 -22.38
C ASP A 250 -18.05 15.58 -22.92
N PRO A 251 -17.79 15.30 -24.22
CA PRO A 251 -16.48 15.48 -24.83
C PRO A 251 -15.87 16.87 -24.64
N VAL A 252 -16.68 17.92 -24.55
CA VAL A 252 -16.21 19.30 -24.32
C VAL A 252 -15.55 19.46 -22.94
N LEU A 253 -15.98 18.67 -21.96
CA LEU A 253 -15.49 18.76 -20.58
C LEU A 253 -14.22 17.91 -20.31
N ILE A 254 -13.80 17.05 -21.27
CA ILE A 254 -12.68 16.13 -21.04
C ILE A 254 -11.38 16.89 -20.74
N ALA A 255 -11.08 17.92 -21.52
CA ALA A 255 -9.86 18.72 -21.36
C ALA A 255 -9.86 19.49 -20.02
N GLU A 256 -10.98 20.15 -19.68
CA GLU A 256 -11.13 20.87 -18.41
C GLU A 256 -10.96 19.92 -17.21
N LYS A 257 -11.60 18.75 -17.26
CA LYS A 257 -11.47 17.73 -16.23
C LYS A 257 -10.03 17.25 -16.08
N TYR A 258 -9.34 17.01 -17.20
CA TYR A 258 -7.93 16.64 -17.18
C TYR A 258 -7.08 17.73 -16.49
N ASP A 259 -7.24 18.98 -16.86
CA ASP A 259 -6.48 20.09 -16.28
C ASP A 259 -6.74 20.22 -14.78
N LYS A 260 -7.97 20.12 -14.33
CA LYS A 260 -8.34 20.13 -12.91
C LYS A 260 -7.71 18.98 -12.14
N GLU A 261 -7.82 17.74 -12.63
CA GLU A 261 -7.32 16.55 -11.96
C GLU A 261 -5.78 16.45 -11.97
N SER A 262 -5.11 17.04 -12.96
CA SER A 262 -3.64 17.01 -13.07
C SER A 262 -2.94 17.66 -11.86
N HIS A 263 -3.60 18.59 -11.18
CA HIS A 263 -3.06 19.35 -10.05
C HIS A 263 -3.56 18.88 -8.67
N THR A 264 -4.35 17.81 -8.59
CA THR A 264 -4.98 17.36 -7.32
C THR A 264 -4.05 16.60 -6.38
N ARG A 265 -2.86 16.20 -6.84
CA ARG A 265 -1.94 15.34 -6.09
C ARG A 265 -0.65 16.07 -5.74
N THR A 266 -0.08 15.74 -4.58
CA THR A 266 1.26 16.19 -4.19
C THR A 266 2.28 15.76 -5.23
N PRO A 267 3.11 16.67 -5.78
CA PRO A 267 4.20 16.32 -6.70
C PRO A 267 5.23 15.41 -6.03
N ARG A 268 5.81 14.46 -6.76
CA ARG A 268 6.84 13.52 -6.28
C ARG A 268 8.25 14.05 -6.54
N ASN A 269 8.57 15.22 -6.00
CA ASN A 269 9.84 15.91 -6.24
C ASN A 269 10.85 15.80 -5.08
N SER A 270 10.53 15.02 -4.05
CA SER A 270 11.39 14.69 -2.92
C SER A 270 10.94 13.39 -2.27
N PHE A 271 11.78 12.79 -1.43
CA PHE A 271 11.45 11.59 -0.66
C PHE A 271 10.17 11.78 0.17
N TYR A 272 10.10 12.86 0.96
CA TYR A 272 8.92 13.19 1.74
C TYR A 272 7.66 13.32 0.86
N ASN A 273 7.75 14.05 -0.25
CA ASN A 273 6.60 14.28 -1.13
C ASN A 273 6.16 12.99 -1.86
N CYS A 274 7.08 12.08 -2.18
CA CYS A 274 6.74 10.74 -2.66
C CYS A 274 5.90 9.98 -1.64
N LEU A 275 6.37 9.93 -0.40
CA LEU A 275 5.66 9.22 0.67
C LEU A 275 4.31 9.90 1.01
N LYS A 276 4.25 11.22 1.03
CA LYS A 276 3.00 11.98 1.21
C LYS A 276 1.99 11.68 0.09
N ASN A 277 2.44 11.62 -1.16
CA ASN A 277 1.60 11.22 -2.29
C ASN A 277 1.10 9.77 -2.11
N SER A 278 1.98 8.85 -1.72
CA SER A 278 1.62 7.44 -1.47
C SER A 278 0.62 7.31 -0.33
N ALA A 279 0.78 8.03 0.78
CA ALA A 279 -0.19 8.08 1.87
C ALA A 279 -1.59 8.53 1.39
N GLN A 280 -1.63 9.51 0.48
CA GLN A 280 -2.88 9.96 -0.12
C GLN A 280 -3.53 8.90 -1.02
N GLN A 281 -2.78 7.96 -1.58
CA GLN A 281 -3.30 6.89 -2.45
C GLN A 281 -4.00 5.77 -1.67
N PHE A 282 -3.66 5.54 -0.42
CA PHE A 282 -4.34 4.54 0.42
C PHE A 282 -5.71 5.00 0.91
N TYR A 283 -6.01 6.28 0.82
CA TYR A 283 -7.24 6.86 1.32
C TYR A 283 -8.44 6.41 0.49
N PHE A 284 -9.37 5.68 1.14
CA PHE A 284 -10.54 5.07 0.53
C PHE A 284 -11.82 5.63 1.14
N ARG A 285 -12.68 6.18 0.30
CA ARG A 285 -13.96 6.79 0.68
C ARG A 285 -15.07 6.25 -0.22
N PRO A 286 -15.65 5.09 0.14
CA PRO A 286 -16.75 4.51 -0.64
C PRO A 286 -18.03 5.35 -0.58
N THR A 287 -18.22 6.12 0.48
CA THR A 287 -19.32 7.08 0.68
C THR A 287 -18.77 8.43 1.12
N GLU A 288 -19.63 9.47 1.17
CA GLU A 288 -19.22 10.79 1.66
C GLU A 288 -18.87 10.80 3.15
N ASN A 289 -19.49 9.91 3.94
CA ASN A 289 -19.37 9.87 5.38
C ASN A 289 -18.25 8.94 5.86
N ASP A 290 -17.95 7.89 5.09
CA ASP A 290 -17.01 6.85 5.48
C ASP A 290 -15.61 7.13 4.93
N ALA A 291 -14.60 6.89 5.75
CA ALA A 291 -13.21 7.03 5.38
C ALA A 291 -12.36 5.91 5.96
N TYR A 292 -11.56 5.27 5.11
CA TYR A 292 -10.67 4.16 5.46
C TYR A 292 -9.29 4.36 4.86
N LEU A 293 -8.34 3.50 5.27
CA LEU A 293 -7.08 3.29 4.57
C LEU A 293 -7.02 1.85 4.07
N LEU A 294 -6.77 1.67 2.78
CA LEU A 294 -6.40 0.36 2.24
C LEU A 294 -5.00 -0.01 2.75
N ALA A 295 -4.80 -1.25 3.16
CA ALA A 295 -3.51 -1.70 3.69
C ALA A 295 -2.40 -1.68 2.64
N GLY A 296 -2.74 -1.85 1.35
CA GLY A 296 -1.77 -1.76 0.25
C GLY A 296 -2.33 -2.16 -1.10
N TYR A 297 -1.60 -1.80 -2.14
CA TYR A 297 -1.95 -2.11 -3.52
C TYR A 297 -1.03 -3.19 -4.11
N PRO A 298 -1.56 -4.07 -5.00
CA PRO A 298 -2.89 -3.99 -5.61
C PRO A 298 -3.97 -4.87 -4.94
N TRP A 299 -3.67 -5.67 -3.92
CA TRP A 299 -4.61 -6.72 -3.44
C TRP A 299 -5.09 -6.60 -2.00
N PHE A 300 -4.49 -5.74 -1.18
CA PHE A 300 -4.95 -5.58 0.20
C PHE A 300 -6.19 -4.68 0.30
N LYS A 301 -7.07 -5.06 1.21
CA LYS A 301 -8.27 -4.30 1.58
C LYS A 301 -8.04 -3.52 2.88
N VAL A 302 -9.09 -3.09 3.53
CA VAL A 302 -9.04 -2.44 4.84
C VAL A 302 -8.91 -3.53 5.91
N ARG A 303 -7.78 -3.56 6.61
CA ARG A 303 -7.51 -4.47 7.72
C ARG A 303 -7.36 -3.65 8.99
N ALA A 304 -7.98 -4.07 10.08
CA ALA A 304 -8.05 -3.28 11.32
C ALA A 304 -6.67 -2.90 11.88
N ARG A 305 -5.75 -3.87 12.01
CA ARG A 305 -4.39 -3.60 12.50
C ARG A 305 -3.65 -2.61 11.60
N ASP A 306 -3.66 -2.86 10.30
CA ASP A 306 -3.00 -2.01 9.29
C ASP A 306 -3.59 -0.59 9.30
N LEU A 307 -4.91 -0.46 9.46
CA LEU A 307 -5.61 0.81 9.54
C LEU A 307 -5.09 1.64 10.73
N PHE A 308 -5.11 1.07 11.96
CA PHE A 308 -4.69 1.82 13.15
C PHE A 308 -3.20 2.13 13.17
N ILE A 309 -2.33 1.22 12.71
CA ILE A 309 -0.89 1.47 12.62
C ILE A 309 -0.58 2.52 11.54
N SER A 310 -1.35 2.55 10.45
CA SER A 310 -1.11 3.46 9.32
C SER A 310 -1.71 4.85 9.52
N MET A 311 -2.78 4.99 10.29
CA MET A 311 -3.46 6.28 10.51
C MET A 311 -2.52 7.42 10.87
N PRO A 312 -1.64 7.31 11.89
CA PRO A 312 -0.83 8.44 12.33
C PRO A 312 0.10 8.97 11.23
N GLY A 313 0.80 8.11 10.52
CA GLY A 313 1.71 8.53 9.46
C GLY A 313 1.00 9.00 8.20
N CYS A 314 -0.11 8.34 7.82
CA CYS A 314 -0.86 8.70 6.62
C CYS A 314 -1.77 9.93 6.79
N SER A 315 -1.80 10.53 7.99
CA SER A 315 -2.59 11.74 8.28
C SER A 315 -1.81 12.75 9.13
N LEU A 316 -1.52 12.45 10.40
CA LEU A 316 -0.90 13.39 11.33
C LEU A 316 0.51 13.81 10.89
N ALA A 317 1.33 12.87 10.42
CA ALA A 317 2.69 13.17 9.97
C ALA A 317 2.77 13.95 8.64
N ILE A 318 1.64 14.11 7.95
CA ILE A 318 1.52 14.95 6.75
C ILE A 318 0.68 16.22 7.00
N ASP A 319 0.53 16.59 8.28
CA ASP A 319 -0.19 17.77 8.75
C ASP A 319 -1.69 17.79 8.37
N ASP A 320 -2.35 16.64 8.40
CA ASP A 320 -3.78 16.49 8.10
C ASP A 320 -4.55 15.79 9.25
N PRO A 321 -4.71 16.45 10.42
CA PRO A 321 -5.45 15.89 11.56
C PRO A 321 -6.93 15.67 11.24
N VAL A 322 -7.52 16.47 10.35
CA VAL A 322 -8.92 16.30 9.91
C VAL A 322 -9.12 14.95 9.23
N ARG A 323 -8.14 14.48 8.46
CA ARG A 323 -8.17 13.14 7.87
C ARG A 323 -8.12 12.05 8.94
N PHE A 324 -7.28 12.21 9.96
CA PHE A 324 -7.26 11.29 11.10
C PHE A 324 -8.63 11.19 11.76
N GLU A 325 -9.25 12.33 12.06
CA GLU A 325 -10.58 12.40 12.68
C GLU A 325 -11.64 11.68 11.86
N LYS A 326 -11.64 11.85 10.52
CA LYS A 326 -12.57 11.12 9.64
C LYS A 326 -12.35 9.61 9.67
N LEU A 327 -11.10 9.16 9.67
CA LEU A 327 -10.74 7.74 9.74
C LEU A 327 -11.19 7.12 11.06
N ILE A 328 -10.89 7.78 12.17
CA ILE A 328 -11.23 7.27 13.51
C ILE A 328 -12.74 7.32 13.78
N HIS A 329 -13.45 8.33 13.29
CA HIS A 329 -14.91 8.41 13.38
C HIS A 329 -15.60 7.27 12.64
N THR A 330 -15.01 6.80 11.53
CA THR A 330 -15.50 5.63 10.80
C THR A 330 -15.18 4.33 11.54
N ALA A 331 -14.01 4.24 12.19
CA ALA A 331 -13.56 3.01 12.86
C ALA A 331 -14.19 2.78 14.25
N ILE A 332 -14.51 3.85 15.02
CA ILE A 332 -15.08 3.72 16.36
C ILE A 332 -16.39 2.93 16.40
N PRO A 333 -17.39 3.16 15.53
CA PRO A 333 -18.60 2.35 15.49
C PRO A 333 -18.32 0.85 15.30
N ALA A 334 -17.39 0.50 14.43
CA ALA A 334 -17.00 -0.90 14.19
C ALA A 334 -16.37 -1.53 15.45
N LEU A 335 -15.48 -0.79 16.15
CA LEU A 335 -14.93 -1.24 17.44
C LEU A 335 -16.02 -1.44 18.51
N ARG A 336 -17.00 -0.52 18.57
CA ARG A 336 -18.09 -0.61 19.55
C ARG A 336 -18.99 -1.81 19.27
N HIS A 337 -19.40 -2.05 18.02
CA HIS A 337 -20.19 -3.23 17.64
C HIS A 337 -19.44 -4.51 17.99
N PHE A 338 -18.14 -4.59 17.70
CA PHE A 338 -17.35 -5.74 18.11
C PHE A 338 -17.33 -5.95 19.63
N MET A 339 -17.15 -4.87 20.43
CA MET A 339 -17.13 -4.98 21.90
C MET A 339 -18.51 -5.30 22.50
N GLU A 340 -19.61 -4.92 21.85
CA GLU A 340 -20.97 -5.13 22.33
C GLU A 340 -21.46 -6.56 22.08
N ASP A 341 -21.25 -7.10 20.89
CA ASP A 341 -21.83 -8.39 20.47
C ASP A 341 -20.88 -9.32 19.69
N GLY A 342 -19.62 -8.92 19.49
CA GLY A 342 -18.63 -9.70 18.74
C GLY A 342 -18.80 -9.66 17.23
N SER A 343 -19.66 -8.77 16.70
CA SER A 343 -19.95 -8.70 15.27
C SER A 343 -18.74 -8.26 14.45
N PRO A 344 -18.45 -8.96 13.32
CA PRO A 344 -17.43 -8.49 12.38
C PRO A 344 -17.92 -7.25 11.63
N ASP A 345 -17.00 -6.38 11.25
CA ASP A 345 -17.33 -5.27 10.36
C ASP A 345 -17.34 -5.71 8.89
N LYS A 346 -18.16 -5.03 8.07
CA LYS A 346 -18.31 -5.37 6.64
C LYS A 346 -17.13 -4.92 5.79
N VAL A 347 -16.44 -3.87 6.21
CA VAL A 347 -15.34 -3.23 5.47
C VAL A 347 -14.01 -3.44 6.17
N ILE A 348 -13.96 -3.21 7.48
CA ILE A 348 -12.75 -3.36 8.30
C ILE A 348 -12.58 -4.82 8.68
N GLN A 349 -11.71 -5.51 7.96
CA GLN A 349 -11.43 -6.92 8.18
C GLN A 349 -10.61 -7.14 9.45
N GLU A 350 -10.72 -8.33 10.06
CA GLU A 350 -9.88 -8.77 11.19
C GLU A 350 -10.01 -7.88 12.44
N ILE A 351 -11.19 -7.30 12.70
CA ILE A 351 -11.43 -6.42 13.85
C ILE A 351 -11.39 -7.19 15.17
N ASP A 352 -11.61 -8.49 15.13
CA ASP A 352 -11.63 -9.45 16.24
C ASP A 352 -10.23 -9.89 16.71
N LEU A 353 -9.16 -9.47 16.05
CA LEU A 353 -7.81 -9.87 16.46
C LEU A 353 -7.41 -9.21 17.79
N PRO A 354 -6.69 -9.94 18.67
CA PRO A 354 -6.44 -9.53 20.06
C PRO A 354 -5.74 -8.17 20.23
N ASP A 355 -4.85 -7.80 19.31
CA ASP A 355 -4.06 -6.57 19.40
C ASP A 355 -4.75 -5.33 18.79
N VAL A 356 -5.87 -5.50 18.09
CA VAL A 356 -6.54 -4.41 17.37
C VAL A 356 -6.99 -3.29 18.30
N LEU A 357 -7.61 -3.63 19.43
CA LEU A 357 -8.04 -2.64 20.43
C LEU A 357 -6.85 -1.86 21.02
N LEU A 358 -5.73 -2.54 21.21
CA LEU A 358 -4.50 -1.92 21.74
C LEU A 358 -3.87 -0.96 20.71
N TRP A 359 -3.86 -1.32 19.43
CA TRP A 359 -3.43 -0.45 18.36
C TRP A 359 -4.35 0.75 18.14
N ALA A 360 -5.66 0.59 18.37
CA ALA A 360 -6.61 1.70 18.34
C ALA A 360 -6.28 2.75 19.42
N ILE A 361 -5.97 2.32 20.66
CA ILE A 361 -5.53 3.21 21.74
C ILE A 361 -4.21 3.89 21.36
N TRP A 362 -3.25 3.15 20.81
CA TRP A 362 -1.98 3.72 20.36
C TRP A 362 -2.16 4.79 19.28
N ALA A 363 -3.05 4.56 18.30
CA ALA A 363 -3.36 5.55 17.26
C ALA A 363 -3.94 6.84 17.85
N LEU A 364 -4.85 6.71 18.83
CA LEU A 364 -5.42 7.86 19.56
C LEU A 364 -4.36 8.58 20.43
N GLN A 365 -3.39 7.85 20.98
CA GLN A 365 -2.26 8.45 21.68
C GLN A 365 -1.39 9.29 20.73
N GLN A 366 -1.16 8.83 19.49
CA GLN A 366 -0.46 9.64 18.48
C GLN A 366 -1.26 10.89 18.10
N TYR A 367 -2.59 10.81 18.05
CA TYR A 367 -3.45 11.98 17.85
C TYR A 367 -3.32 12.98 19.02
N ALA A 368 -3.31 12.50 20.26
CA ALA A 368 -3.09 13.36 21.43
C ALA A 368 -1.75 14.12 21.37
N LYS A 369 -0.70 13.48 20.84
CA LYS A 369 0.63 14.10 20.67
C LYS A 369 0.66 15.14 19.55
N ALA A 370 -0.09 14.92 18.48
CA ALA A 370 -0.14 15.83 17.34
C ALA A 370 -1.08 17.03 17.56
N THR A 371 -2.03 16.91 18.48
CA THR A 371 -3.01 17.95 18.84
C THR A 371 -2.81 18.38 20.30
N SER A 372 -3.60 17.81 21.21
CA SER A 372 -3.38 17.91 22.65
C SER A 372 -4.03 16.74 23.39
N PRO A 373 -3.48 16.31 24.55
CA PRO A 373 -4.12 15.31 25.40
C PRO A 373 -5.54 15.71 25.83
N THR A 374 -5.80 17.00 26.09
CA THR A 374 -7.12 17.52 26.46
C THR A 374 -8.13 17.33 25.32
N GLN A 375 -7.80 17.73 24.11
CA GLN A 375 -8.66 17.54 22.94
C GLN A 375 -8.92 16.06 22.65
N CYS A 376 -7.90 15.22 22.74
CA CYS A 376 -8.05 13.77 22.60
C CYS A 376 -9.00 13.20 23.65
N ASN A 377 -8.87 13.65 24.91
CA ASN A 377 -9.71 13.19 26.01
C ASN A 377 -11.17 13.62 25.85
N GLU A 378 -11.41 14.85 25.40
CA GLU A 378 -12.76 15.35 25.10
C GLU A 378 -13.44 14.54 23.99
N ASN A 379 -12.72 14.26 22.92
CA ASN A 379 -13.28 13.58 21.73
C ASN A 379 -13.33 12.05 21.87
N TYR A 380 -12.32 11.43 22.48
CA TYR A 380 -12.08 9.99 22.43
C TYR A 380 -11.80 9.34 23.79
N GLY A 381 -11.71 10.12 24.87
CA GLY A 381 -11.41 9.58 26.19
C GLY A 381 -12.39 8.51 26.66
N ALA A 382 -13.68 8.67 26.33
CA ALA A 382 -14.70 7.66 26.67
C ALA A 382 -14.41 6.31 25.98
N VAL A 383 -14.16 6.28 24.68
CA VAL A 383 -13.89 5.03 23.96
C VAL A 383 -12.59 4.36 24.42
N ILE A 384 -11.57 5.14 24.80
CA ILE A 384 -10.33 4.59 25.38
C ILE A 384 -10.63 3.89 26.70
N GLN A 385 -11.41 4.53 27.60
CA GLN A 385 -11.79 3.93 28.88
C GLN A 385 -12.71 2.69 28.69
N ASP A 386 -13.62 2.72 27.72
CA ASP A 386 -14.47 1.58 27.36
C ASP A 386 -13.63 0.38 26.91
N ILE A 387 -12.62 0.59 26.06
CA ILE A 387 -11.69 -0.46 25.59
C ILE A 387 -10.90 -1.03 26.78
N ILE A 388 -10.33 -0.18 27.64
CA ILE A 388 -9.59 -0.62 28.83
C ILE A 388 -10.48 -1.47 29.72
N GLN A 389 -11.73 -1.02 30.00
CA GLN A 389 -12.65 -1.74 30.84
C GLN A 389 -13.07 -3.09 30.20
N TYR A 390 -13.31 -3.12 28.90
CA TYR A 390 -13.63 -4.32 28.15
C TYR A 390 -12.54 -5.39 28.29
N ILE A 391 -11.26 -4.98 28.21
CA ILE A 391 -10.12 -5.89 28.40
C ILE A 391 -10.01 -6.31 29.87
N MET A 392 -10.15 -5.39 30.83
CA MET A 392 -10.08 -5.70 32.27
C MET A 392 -11.20 -6.64 32.74
N ASP A 393 -12.37 -6.58 32.11
CA ASP A 393 -13.50 -7.47 32.36
C ASP A 393 -13.38 -8.84 31.66
N ASN A 394 -12.29 -9.10 30.94
CA ASN A 394 -12.07 -10.33 30.17
C ASN A 394 -13.19 -10.65 29.16
N LYS A 395 -13.73 -9.61 28.51
CA LYS A 395 -14.83 -9.77 27.53
C LYS A 395 -14.34 -10.11 26.13
N HIS A 396 -13.07 -9.90 25.83
CA HIS A 396 -12.52 -10.23 24.53
C HIS A 396 -12.41 -11.76 24.36
N PRO A 397 -12.85 -12.34 23.22
CA PRO A 397 -12.90 -13.80 23.04
C PRO A 397 -11.51 -14.47 23.05
N ASN A 398 -10.43 -13.75 22.75
CA ASN A 398 -9.08 -14.28 22.72
C ASN A 398 -8.02 -13.30 23.27
N LEU A 399 -8.36 -12.55 24.33
CA LEU A 399 -7.42 -11.71 25.06
C LEU A 399 -7.82 -11.71 26.53
N VAL A 400 -7.08 -12.42 27.36
CA VAL A 400 -7.40 -12.64 28.77
C VAL A 400 -6.38 -11.91 29.65
N LEU A 401 -6.85 -11.03 30.52
CA LEU A 401 -6.03 -10.41 31.56
C LEU A 401 -5.87 -11.41 32.73
N GLU A 402 -4.66 -11.90 32.89
CA GLU A 402 -4.31 -12.85 33.93
C GLU A 402 -4.09 -12.18 35.29
N PRO A 403 -4.15 -12.94 36.41
CA PRO A 403 -3.91 -12.39 37.76
C PRO A 403 -2.55 -11.71 37.95
N ASN A 404 -1.54 -12.03 37.17
CA ASN A 404 -0.23 -11.35 37.19
C ASN A 404 -0.22 -10.00 36.47
N GLY A 405 -1.32 -9.60 35.83
CA GLY A 405 -1.47 -8.34 35.09
C GLY A 405 -1.03 -8.39 33.64
N LEU A 406 -0.62 -9.56 33.12
CA LEU A 406 -0.28 -9.76 31.71
C LEU A 406 -1.49 -10.24 30.91
N LEU A 407 -1.48 -9.93 29.63
CA LEU A 407 -2.45 -10.41 28.65
C LEU A 407 -1.98 -11.74 28.05
N HIS A 408 -2.88 -12.71 28.04
CA HIS A 408 -2.72 -14.03 27.45
C HIS A 408 -3.61 -14.19 26.23
N SER A 409 -3.11 -14.80 25.16
CA SER A 409 -3.90 -15.10 23.93
C SER A 409 -3.52 -16.45 23.38
N ASP A 410 -4.48 -17.18 22.79
CA ASP A 410 -4.24 -18.46 22.13
C ASP A 410 -4.04 -18.27 20.63
N GLY A 411 -2.85 -18.58 20.15
CA GLY A 411 -2.42 -18.49 18.77
C GLY A 411 -1.85 -19.79 18.20
N LYS A 412 -2.14 -20.93 18.84
CA LYS A 412 -1.61 -22.25 18.41
C LYS A 412 -2.17 -22.68 17.06
N ASP A 413 -3.48 -22.51 16.88
CA ASP A 413 -4.18 -22.95 15.67
C ASP A 413 -4.68 -21.80 14.78
N LYS A 414 -4.62 -20.56 15.26
CA LYS A 414 -5.04 -19.35 14.52
C LYS A 414 -3.91 -18.30 14.56
N ALA A 415 -3.57 -17.73 13.42
CA ALA A 415 -2.65 -16.60 13.37
C ALA A 415 -3.32 -15.36 13.96
N ILE A 416 -2.81 -14.84 15.07
CA ILE A 416 -3.41 -13.74 15.84
C ILE A 416 -2.56 -12.47 15.89
N THR A 417 -1.33 -12.54 15.42
CA THR A 417 -0.40 -11.39 15.40
C THR A 417 -0.17 -10.89 13.98
N TRP A 418 0.66 -9.85 13.81
CA TRP A 418 1.08 -9.39 12.49
C TRP A 418 1.88 -10.45 11.71
N MET A 419 2.49 -11.43 12.41
CA MET A 419 3.13 -12.60 11.80
C MET A 419 2.08 -13.66 11.46
N ASN A 420 1.27 -13.39 10.43
CA ASN A 420 0.01 -14.07 10.16
C ASN A 420 0.03 -15.02 8.94
N SER A 421 1.19 -15.37 8.40
CA SER A 421 1.24 -16.36 7.32
C SER A 421 0.84 -17.76 7.82
N THR A 422 0.14 -18.48 6.96
CA THR A 422 -0.38 -19.81 7.26
C THR A 422 0.03 -20.82 6.19
N SER A 423 0.18 -22.08 6.60
CA SER A 423 0.33 -23.23 5.70
C SER A 423 -0.73 -24.27 6.09
N GLU A 424 -1.51 -24.73 5.11
CA GLU A 424 -2.61 -25.67 5.34
C GLU A 424 -3.59 -25.22 6.45
N GLY A 425 -3.82 -23.90 6.54
CA GLY A 425 -4.71 -23.29 7.53
C GLY A 425 -4.11 -23.13 8.93
N LYS A 426 -2.86 -23.53 9.18
CA LYS A 426 -2.16 -23.36 10.47
C LYS A 426 -1.12 -22.24 10.39
N PRO A 427 -0.90 -21.50 11.50
CA PRO A 427 0.16 -20.51 11.56
C PRO A 427 1.54 -21.12 11.31
N ILE A 428 2.34 -20.48 10.46
CA ILE A 428 3.75 -20.84 10.26
C ILE A 428 4.59 -20.38 11.46
N VAL A 429 4.19 -19.26 12.06
CA VAL A 429 4.75 -18.72 13.30
C VAL A 429 3.65 -18.73 14.37
N PRO A 430 3.39 -19.88 15.02
CA PRO A 430 2.38 -19.97 16.08
C PRO A 430 2.89 -19.22 17.32
N ARG A 431 2.25 -18.13 17.68
CA ARG A 431 2.58 -17.30 18.85
C ARG A 431 1.39 -17.33 19.79
N SER A 432 1.59 -17.91 20.98
CA SER A 432 0.57 -18.18 21.97
C SER A 432 1.05 -17.88 23.38
N GLY A 433 0.15 -17.66 24.30
CA GLY A 433 0.47 -17.32 25.68
C GLY A 433 0.66 -15.82 25.90
N TYR A 434 1.68 -15.45 26.64
CA TYR A 434 2.08 -14.06 26.83
C TYR A 434 2.92 -13.62 25.62
N ILE A 435 2.36 -12.75 24.78
CA ILE A 435 3.00 -12.23 23.58
C ILE A 435 3.63 -10.87 23.90
N VAL A 436 4.89 -10.67 23.55
CA VAL A 436 5.69 -9.54 24.03
C VAL A 436 5.11 -8.19 23.61
N GLU A 437 4.73 -8.01 22.34
CA GLU A 437 4.15 -6.75 21.87
C GLU A 437 2.75 -6.48 22.41
N PHE A 438 1.92 -7.51 22.64
CA PHE A 438 0.60 -7.32 23.26
C PHE A 438 0.74 -6.74 24.67
N ASN A 439 1.67 -7.26 25.45
CA ASN A 439 1.91 -6.81 26.81
C ASN A 439 2.64 -5.45 26.88
N ALA A 440 3.49 -5.14 25.90
CA ALA A 440 4.07 -3.79 25.75
C ALA A 440 2.97 -2.75 25.44
N LEU A 441 2.09 -3.05 24.48
CA LEU A 441 0.94 -2.20 24.12
C LEU A 441 -0.04 -2.04 25.28
N TRP A 442 -0.29 -3.12 26.04
CA TRP A 442 -1.16 -3.07 27.21
C TRP A 442 -0.62 -2.13 28.28
N TYR A 443 0.65 -2.26 28.64
CA TYR A 443 1.28 -1.33 29.57
C TYR A 443 1.17 0.13 29.12
N ASN A 444 1.47 0.38 27.85
CA ASN A 444 1.33 1.71 27.25
C ASN A 444 -0.11 2.22 27.30
N ALA A 445 -1.09 1.37 27.03
CA ALA A 445 -2.52 1.71 27.06
C ALA A 445 -2.99 2.08 28.47
N LEU A 446 -2.59 1.32 29.49
CA LEU A 446 -2.89 1.61 30.90
C LEU A 446 -2.35 2.97 31.32
N LYS A 447 -1.08 3.26 31.00
CA LYS A 447 -0.43 4.53 31.34
C LYS A 447 -1.08 5.72 30.63
N PHE A 448 -1.39 5.57 29.35
CA PHE A 448 -2.07 6.63 28.60
C PHE A 448 -3.50 6.86 29.11
N ALA A 449 -4.24 5.81 29.43
CA ALA A 449 -5.58 5.93 30.02
C ALA A 449 -5.54 6.60 31.40
N ALA A 450 -4.50 6.36 32.20
CA ALA A 450 -4.29 7.03 33.49
C ALA A 450 -4.00 8.54 33.31
N GLU A 451 -3.17 8.91 32.33
CA GLU A 451 -2.92 10.32 31.98
C GLU A 451 -4.24 11.04 31.62
N LEU A 452 -5.08 10.42 30.77
CA LEU A 452 -6.37 11.01 30.39
C LEU A 452 -7.36 11.09 31.57
N ALA A 453 -7.37 10.11 32.47
CA ALA A 453 -8.18 10.16 33.70
C ALA A 453 -7.75 11.29 34.64
N ALA A 454 -6.44 11.53 34.75
CA ALA A 454 -5.89 12.64 35.56
C ALA A 454 -6.34 14.00 35.02
N LEU A 455 -6.44 14.18 33.69
CA LEU A 455 -6.96 15.42 33.08
C LEU A 455 -8.43 15.71 33.47
N LYS A 456 -9.19 14.67 33.82
CA LYS A 456 -10.59 14.79 34.31
C LYS A 456 -10.69 14.95 35.84
N GLY A 457 -9.59 14.81 36.56
CA GLY A 457 -9.59 14.78 38.02
C GLY A 457 -10.21 13.50 38.60
N ASP A 458 -10.22 12.39 37.86
CA ASP A 458 -10.72 11.10 38.35
C ASP A 458 -9.60 10.32 39.07
N ASP A 459 -9.28 10.77 40.28
CA ASP A 459 -8.19 10.23 41.09
C ASP A 459 -8.35 8.73 41.37
N LYS A 460 -9.59 8.24 41.51
CA LYS A 460 -9.85 6.82 41.75
C LYS A 460 -9.48 5.97 40.52
N ARG A 461 -9.83 6.47 39.36
CA ARG A 461 -9.50 5.79 38.10
C ARG A 461 -8.00 5.82 37.85
N VAL A 462 -7.34 6.93 38.10
CA VAL A 462 -5.87 7.06 38.05
C VAL A 462 -5.21 6.02 38.95
N GLU A 463 -5.60 5.95 40.23
CA GLU A 463 -5.01 4.99 41.18
C GLU A 463 -5.17 3.53 40.68
N LEU A 464 -6.37 3.14 40.21
CA LEU A 464 -6.63 1.82 39.70
C LEU A 464 -5.75 1.49 38.48
N LEU A 465 -5.65 2.41 37.53
CA LEU A 465 -4.86 2.19 36.31
C LEU A 465 -3.36 2.17 36.60
N GLU A 466 -2.86 3.01 37.50
CA GLU A 466 -1.44 3.01 37.89
C GLU A 466 -1.05 1.76 38.68
N GLN A 467 -1.93 1.23 39.53
CA GLN A 467 -1.73 -0.06 40.20
C GLN A 467 -1.67 -1.21 39.19
N ALA A 468 -2.59 -1.23 38.20
CA ALA A 468 -2.57 -2.21 37.12
C ALA A 468 -1.27 -2.11 36.27
N ALA A 469 -0.88 -0.89 35.91
CA ALA A 469 0.35 -0.64 35.13
C ALA A 469 1.62 -1.08 35.91
N THR A 470 1.69 -0.78 37.20
CA THR A 470 2.82 -1.19 38.06
C THR A 470 2.95 -2.71 38.10
N LYS A 471 1.82 -3.42 38.27
CA LYS A 471 1.78 -4.86 38.28
C LYS A 471 2.20 -5.44 36.92
N THR A 472 1.66 -4.91 35.82
CA THR A 472 2.02 -5.29 34.46
C THR A 472 3.50 -5.09 34.19
N ALA A 473 4.10 -3.97 34.61
CA ALA A 473 5.51 -3.69 34.40
C ALA A 473 6.41 -4.69 35.13
N ALA A 474 6.09 -5.00 36.41
CA ALA A 474 6.87 -5.98 37.18
C ALA A 474 6.83 -7.36 36.52
N SER A 475 5.64 -7.85 36.19
CA SER A 475 5.44 -9.15 35.53
C SER A 475 6.04 -9.17 34.11
N PHE A 476 6.01 -8.06 33.38
CA PHE A 476 6.61 -7.96 32.06
C PHE A 476 8.12 -8.19 32.12
N VAL A 477 8.81 -7.52 33.03
CA VAL A 477 10.26 -7.67 33.21
C VAL A 477 10.62 -9.10 33.66
N GLU A 478 9.87 -9.66 34.60
CA GLU A 478 10.09 -11.02 35.09
C GLU A 478 9.87 -12.08 33.99
N THR A 479 8.83 -11.89 33.15
CA THR A 479 8.44 -12.87 32.12
C THR A 479 9.33 -12.79 30.87
N PHE A 480 9.63 -11.58 30.41
CA PHE A 480 10.23 -11.42 29.08
C PHE A 480 11.73 -11.15 29.06
N VAL A 481 12.31 -10.51 30.09
CA VAL A 481 13.73 -10.18 30.10
C VAL A 481 14.55 -11.42 30.39
N ASN A 482 15.33 -11.87 29.39
CA ASN A 482 16.16 -13.06 29.52
C ASN A 482 17.54 -12.75 30.14
N GLY A 483 18.35 -13.81 30.41
CA GLY A 483 19.67 -13.69 31.02
C GLY A 483 20.70 -12.90 30.20
N TYR A 484 20.44 -12.64 28.91
CA TYR A 484 21.25 -11.80 28.03
C TYR A 484 20.75 -10.37 27.94
N GLY A 485 19.60 -10.05 28.58
CA GLY A 485 19.01 -8.72 28.66
C GLY A 485 18.18 -8.28 27.46
N TYR A 486 17.91 -9.16 26.50
CA TYR A 486 16.88 -8.94 25.47
C TYR A 486 15.59 -9.67 25.86
N LEU A 487 14.54 -9.59 25.01
CA LEU A 487 13.22 -10.11 25.36
C LEU A 487 12.90 -11.40 24.61
N TYR A 488 12.27 -12.34 25.29
CA TYR A 488 11.60 -13.48 24.66
C TYR A 488 10.49 -12.97 23.74
N ASP A 489 10.22 -13.69 22.65
CA ASP A 489 9.18 -13.32 21.70
C ASP A 489 7.78 -13.61 22.27
N TYR A 490 7.60 -14.78 22.88
CA TYR A 490 6.43 -15.14 23.66
C TYR A 490 6.74 -16.23 24.70
N VAL A 491 5.83 -16.37 25.68
CA VAL A 491 5.93 -17.38 26.75
C VAL A 491 4.57 -18.04 26.92
N ASP A 492 4.50 -19.38 26.73
CA ASP A 492 3.27 -20.16 26.88
C ASP A 492 3.48 -21.32 27.85
N GLY A 493 3.08 -21.13 29.11
CA GLY A 493 3.36 -22.06 30.20
C GLY A 493 4.85 -22.27 30.39
N ASN A 494 5.33 -23.50 30.14
CA ASN A 494 6.74 -23.84 30.24
C ASN A 494 7.52 -23.64 28.94
N TYR A 495 6.86 -23.27 27.86
CA TYR A 495 7.51 -22.98 26.59
C TYR A 495 7.93 -21.52 26.53
N ILE A 496 9.18 -21.30 26.15
CA ILE A 496 9.78 -19.97 26.02
C ILE A 496 10.40 -19.85 24.64
N ASP A 497 9.95 -18.87 23.85
CA ASP A 497 10.53 -18.60 22.54
C ASP A 497 11.73 -17.66 22.65
N TRP A 498 12.91 -18.19 22.37
CA TRP A 498 14.20 -17.51 22.39
C TRP A 498 14.55 -16.82 21.05
N SER A 499 13.70 -16.95 20.04
CA SER A 499 13.96 -16.41 18.72
C SER A 499 14.20 -14.91 18.78
N VAL A 500 15.27 -14.44 18.17
CA VAL A 500 15.50 -13.00 18.03
C VAL A 500 14.62 -12.49 16.91
N ARG A 501 13.50 -11.91 17.30
CA ARG A 501 12.47 -11.30 16.43
C ARG A 501 12.29 -9.82 16.76
N PRO A 502 11.76 -9.02 15.81
CA PRO A 502 11.64 -7.57 16.00
C PRO A 502 10.55 -7.15 17.00
N ASN A 503 9.71 -8.06 17.48
CA ASN A 503 8.55 -7.75 18.31
C ASN A 503 8.92 -7.11 19.64
N MET A 504 10.11 -7.37 20.15
CA MET A 504 10.66 -6.70 21.35
C MET A 504 10.85 -5.18 21.18
N LEU A 505 10.88 -4.67 19.93
CA LEU A 505 11.01 -3.24 19.64
C LEU A 505 9.85 -2.43 20.22
N PHE A 506 8.63 -2.98 20.25
CA PHE A 506 7.48 -2.26 20.77
C PHE A 506 7.63 -1.92 22.25
N ALA A 507 8.26 -2.80 23.05
CA ALA A 507 8.57 -2.48 24.45
C ALA A 507 9.55 -1.30 24.62
N VAL A 508 10.29 -0.92 23.59
CA VAL A 508 11.27 0.18 23.61
C VAL A 508 10.74 1.44 22.94
N SER A 509 9.96 1.29 21.87
CA SER A 509 9.53 2.40 21.00
C SER A 509 8.26 3.10 21.46
N LEU A 510 7.39 2.44 22.23
CA LEU A 510 6.17 3.03 22.73
C LEU A 510 6.45 4.17 23.73
N ASP A 511 5.52 5.11 23.88
CA ASP A 511 5.69 6.28 24.72
C ASP A 511 5.87 5.90 26.20
N TYR A 512 5.09 4.93 26.67
CA TYR A 512 5.26 4.30 27.96
C TYR A 512 5.84 2.91 27.80
N SER A 513 6.96 2.66 28.47
CA SER A 513 7.73 1.42 28.38
C SER A 513 7.91 0.80 29.76
N PRO A 514 7.69 -0.52 29.92
CA PRO A 514 7.96 -1.20 31.18
C PRO A 514 9.46 -1.40 31.46
N LEU A 515 10.34 -1.08 30.48
CA LEU A 515 11.78 -1.28 30.56
C LEU A 515 12.52 -0.05 31.05
N ASN A 516 13.57 -0.25 31.83
CA ASN A 516 14.51 0.82 32.19
C ASN A 516 15.47 1.15 31.02
N ARG A 517 16.24 2.23 31.15
CA ARG A 517 17.14 2.72 30.10
C ARG A 517 18.20 1.69 29.68
N SER A 518 18.74 0.91 30.61
CA SER A 518 19.72 -0.11 30.33
C SER A 518 19.13 -1.26 29.52
N GLN A 519 17.95 -1.73 29.90
CA GLN A 519 17.22 -2.78 29.20
C GLN A 519 16.86 -2.33 27.78
N LYS A 520 16.35 -1.10 27.60
CA LYS A 520 16.07 -0.52 26.28
C LYS A 520 17.30 -0.51 25.37
N ARG A 521 18.47 -0.14 25.91
CA ARG A 521 19.73 -0.17 25.17
C ARG A 521 20.10 -1.58 24.74
N THR A 522 19.96 -2.56 25.61
CA THR A 522 20.29 -3.96 25.29
C THR A 522 19.38 -4.51 24.19
N VAL A 523 18.07 -4.23 24.26
CA VAL A 523 17.12 -4.61 23.20
C VAL A 523 17.47 -3.95 21.86
N LEU A 524 17.76 -2.65 21.84
CA LEU A 524 18.18 -1.99 20.60
C LEU A 524 19.49 -2.56 20.04
N ASN A 525 20.45 -2.88 20.90
CA ASN A 525 21.73 -3.44 20.47
C ASN A 525 21.57 -4.80 19.80
N ILE A 526 20.73 -5.70 20.33
CA ILE A 526 20.50 -7.01 19.70
C ILE A 526 19.76 -6.88 18.38
N VAL A 527 18.75 -5.99 18.31
CA VAL A 527 18.04 -5.70 17.07
C VAL A 527 18.97 -5.12 16.00
N THR A 528 19.82 -4.16 16.38
CA THR A 528 20.83 -3.58 15.49
C THR A 528 21.77 -4.64 14.94
N LYS A 529 22.27 -5.52 15.83
CA LYS A 529 23.27 -6.52 15.48
C LYS A 529 22.73 -7.63 14.58
N GLU A 530 21.49 -8.07 14.79
CA GLU A 530 20.95 -9.26 14.14
C GLU A 530 19.85 -9.00 13.12
N LEU A 531 19.09 -7.93 13.28
CA LEU A 531 17.90 -7.71 12.48
C LEU A 531 17.98 -6.50 11.54
N LEU A 532 18.79 -5.49 11.86
CA LEU A 532 18.86 -4.25 11.06
C LEU A 532 19.47 -4.49 9.68
N THR A 533 18.85 -3.92 8.67
CA THR A 533 19.32 -3.88 7.27
C THR A 533 19.14 -2.49 6.69
N PRO A 534 19.74 -2.16 5.54
CA PRO A 534 19.54 -0.88 4.87
C PRO A 534 18.07 -0.62 4.43
N LYS A 535 17.23 -1.65 4.36
CA LYS A 535 15.84 -1.54 3.88
C LYS A 535 14.79 -1.69 4.98
N GLY A 536 15.19 -2.03 6.20
CA GLY A 536 14.27 -2.24 7.31
C GLY A 536 14.77 -3.25 8.32
N ILE A 537 13.85 -3.85 9.08
CA ILE A 537 14.15 -4.81 10.12
C ILE A 537 13.74 -6.22 9.70
N ARG A 538 14.62 -7.20 9.83
CA ARG A 538 14.31 -8.62 9.58
C ARG A 538 13.26 -9.14 10.56
N SER A 539 12.39 -9.99 10.08
CA SER A 539 11.37 -10.68 10.89
C SER A 539 11.94 -11.83 11.76
N LEU A 540 13.14 -12.29 11.45
CA LEU A 540 13.86 -13.33 12.19
C LEU A 540 15.38 -13.15 12.01
N SER A 541 16.14 -13.43 13.05
CA SER A 541 17.62 -13.42 12.99
C SER A 541 18.16 -14.46 12.01
N PRO A 542 19.19 -14.11 11.22
CA PRO A 542 19.89 -15.07 10.36
C PRO A 542 20.54 -16.25 11.10
N LYS A 543 20.68 -16.16 12.43
CA LYS A 543 21.23 -17.22 13.28
C LYS A 543 20.16 -18.21 13.75
N SER A 544 18.89 -17.91 13.54
CA SER A 544 17.79 -18.76 13.98
C SER A 544 17.58 -19.92 13.02
N GLU A 545 17.23 -21.08 13.57
CA GLU A 545 16.70 -22.19 12.78
C GLU A 545 15.43 -21.75 12.04
N GLY A 546 15.27 -22.18 10.81
CA GLY A 546 14.14 -21.79 9.96
C GLY A 546 14.27 -20.43 9.28
N TYR A 547 15.44 -19.74 9.36
CA TYR A 547 15.68 -18.50 8.64
C TYR A 547 15.53 -18.69 7.12
N ARG A 548 14.61 -17.93 6.52
CA ARG A 548 14.26 -17.95 5.08
C ARG A 548 14.26 -16.53 4.54
N PRO A 549 15.38 -16.06 3.99
CA PRO A 549 15.52 -14.64 3.61
C PRO A 549 14.82 -14.25 2.30
N TYR A 550 14.44 -15.19 1.44
CA TYR A 550 13.95 -14.90 0.10
C TYR A 550 12.45 -15.16 -0.04
N TYR A 551 11.70 -14.13 -0.41
CA TYR A 551 10.26 -14.19 -0.67
C TYR A 551 9.99 -14.39 -2.18
N ILE A 552 10.27 -15.60 -2.67
CA ILE A 552 10.23 -15.95 -4.10
C ILE A 552 9.52 -17.29 -4.34
N GLY A 553 9.15 -17.53 -5.61
CA GLY A 553 8.58 -18.80 -6.04
C GLY A 553 7.07 -18.96 -5.77
N PRO A 554 6.55 -20.18 -5.76
CA PRO A 554 5.13 -20.48 -5.54
C PRO A 554 4.61 -19.99 -4.19
N GLN A 555 3.29 -19.89 -4.04
CA GLN A 555 2.62 -19.37 -2.83
C GLN A 555 3.13 -20.02 -1.55
N HIS A 556 3.20 -21.35 -1.53
CA HIS A 556 3.67 -22.08 -0.34
C HIS A 556 5.07 -21.67 0.12
N GLU A 557 6.03 -21.55 -0.80
CA GLU A 557 7.41 -21.14 -0.48
C GLU A 557 7.46 -19.71 0.06
N ARG A 558 6.66 -18.82 -0.53
CA ARG A 558 6.55 -17.43 -0.07
C ARG A 558 5.92 -17.34 1.32
N ASP A 559 4.86 -18.11 1.59
CA ASP A 559 4.21 -18.14 2.90
C ASP A 559 5.18 -18.60 3.99
N LEU A 560 6.01 -19.63 3.71
CA LEU A 560 7.06 -20.09 4.62
C LEU A 560 8.13 -19.03 4.91
N ALA A 561 8.42 -18.14 3.95
CA ALA A 561 9.43 -17.09 4.12
C ALA A 561 8.88 -15.79 4.74
N TYR A 562 7.57 -15.55 4.66
CA TYR A 562 6.92 -14.25 4.88
C TYR A 562 7.28 -13.57 6.20
N HIS A 563 7.42 -14.33 7.29
CA HIS A 563 7.84 -13.84 8.60
C HIS A 563 9.05 -14.60 9.19
N GLN A 564 9.87 -15.20 8.32
CA GLN A 564 11.00 -16.02 8.72
C GLN A 564 12.35 -15.49 8.23
N GLY A 565 12.48 -14.17 8.15
CA GLY A 565 13.75 -13.54 7.78
C GLY A 565 13.62 -12.40 6.76
N THR A 566 12.46 -12.21 6.15
CA THR A 566 12.16 -11.06 5.30
C THR A 566 12.23 -9.76 6.06
N VAL A 567 12.49 -8.66 5.36
CA VAL A 567 12.71 -7.32 5.92
C VAL A 567 11.45 -6.46 5.78
N TRP A 568 11.09 -5.75 6.85
CA TRP A 568 9.90 -4.93 6.93
C TRP A 568 10.24 -3.48 7.29
N PRO A 569 10.00 -2.52 6.39
CA PRO A 569 10.30 -1.10 6.64
C PRO A 569 9.49 -0.46 7.77
N TRP A 570 8.24 -0.89 8.02
CA TRP A 570 7.45 -0.29 9.11
C TRP A 570 8.07 -0.50 10.49
N LEU A 571 8.78 -1.61 10.69
CA LEU A 571 9.53 -1.89 11.90
C LEU A 571 10.76 -0.98 12.04
N LEU A 572 11.37 -0.57 10.91
CA LEU A 572 12.44 0.42 10.93
C LEU A 572 11.95 1.77 11.50
N GLY A 573 10.70 2.15 11.21
CA GLY A 573 10.10 3.33 11.80
C GLY A 573 10.11 3.28 13.33
N PHE A 574 9.60 2.21 13.91
CA PHE A 574 9.62 2.01 15.37
C PHE A 574 11.05 1.91 15.93
N TYR A 575 11.97 1.27 15.21
CA TYR A 575 13.38 1.20 15.61
C TYR A 575 14.02 2.59 15.65
N LEU A 576 13.83 3.42 14.64
CA LEU A 576 14.41 4.76 14.57
C LEU A 576 13.79 5.71 15.61
N GLU A 577 12.48 5.62 15.85
CA GLU A 577 11.83 6.33 16.94
C GLU A 577 12.42 5.96 18.31
N ALA A 578 12.60 4.66 18.57
CA ALA A 578 13.24 4.18 19.79
C ALA A 578 14.69 4.65 19.92
N TYR A 579 15.44 4.61 18.82
CA TYR A 579 16.84 5.03 18.76
C TYR A 579 16.97 6.53 19.06
N ILE A 580 16.17 7.37 18.42
CA ILE A 580 16.15 8.83 18.65
C ILE A 580 15.76 9.14 20.10
N ARG A 581 14.73 8.47 20.65
CA ARG A 581 14.33 8.68 22.08
C ARG A 581 15.42 8.30 23.06
N LEU A 582 16.19 7.26 22.78
CA LEU A 582 17.27 6.81 23.68
C LEU A 582 18.52 7.68 23.59
N TYR A 583 18.91 8.11 22.39
CA TYR A 583 20.16 8.79 22.11
C TYR A 583 20.02 10.30 21.85
N GLN A 584 18.77 10.79 21.70
CA GLN A 584 18.47 12.20 21.48
C GLN A 584 19.23 12.74 20.24
N TYR A 585 19.78 13.94 20.29
CA TYR A 585 20.50 14.57 19.20
C TYR A 585 21.62 13.68 18.60
N SER A 586 22.27 12.85 19.40
CA SER A 586 23.30 11.94 18.89
C SER A 586 22.76 10.81 18.01
N GLY A 587 21.46 10.56 18.05
CA GLY A 587 20.77 9.57 17.22
C GLY A 587 20.30 10.07 15.85
N LEU A 588 20.18 11.40 15.65
CA LEU A 588 19.58 11.98 14.45
C LEU A 588 20.35 11.63 13.18
N SER A 589 21.65 11.86 13.15
CA SER A 589 22.50 11.57 11.99
C SER A 589 22.52 10.07 11.60
N PHE A 590 22.32 9.18 12.57
CA PHE A 590 22.16 7.75 12.27
C PHE A 590 20.79 7.49 11.61
N ALA A 591 19.71 8.08 12.13
CA ALA A 591 18.38 7.92 11.57
C ALA A 591 18.31 8.45 10.13
N GLU A 592 18.85 9.63 9.86
CA GLU A 592 18.94 10.22 8.52
C GLU A 592 19.65 9.30 7.52
N ARG A 593 20.81 8.74 7.92
CA ARG A 593 21.57 7.81 7.07
C ARG A 593 20.79 6.51 6.77
N MET A 594 20.01 6.02 7.72
CA MET A 594 19.17 4.83 7.49
C MET A 594 18.05 5.10 6.48
N LEU A 595 17.55 6.34 6.40
CA LEU A 595 16.51 6.72 5.43
C LEU A 595 17.02 6.80 3.99
N ILE A 596 18.33 7.02 3.77
CA ILE A 596 18.94 7.06 2.42
C ILE A 596 18.68 5.75 1.66
N GLY A 597 18.77 4.61 2.34
CA GLY A 597 18.49 3.30 1.73
C GLY A 597 17.04 3.14 1.24
N LEU A 598 16.09 3.86 1.84
CA LEU A 598 14.69 3.88 1.41
C LEU A 598 14.38 4.98 0.40
N ASP A 599 15.13 6.09 0.41
CA ASP A 599 15.03 7.12 -0.62
C ASP A 599 15.40 6.57 -2.02
N GLU A 600 16.40 5.71 -2.10
CA GLU A 600 16.75 5.01 -3.33
C GLU A 600 15.59 4.16 -3.90
N GLU A 601 14.71 3.63 -3.04
CA GLU A 601 13.53 2.84 -3.47
C GLU A 601 12.52 3.67 -4.27
N MET A 602 12.51 4.99 -4.11
CA MET A 602 11.60 5.86 -4.87
C MET A 602 11.81 5.75 -6.40
N ASN A 603 12.99 5.30 -6.84
CA ASN A 603 13.35 5.14 -8.25
C ASN A 603 13.30 3.69 -8.74
N THR A 604 12.92 2.76 -7.87
CA THR A 604 12.85 1.33 -8.18
C THR A 604 11.43 0.81 -7.95
N HIS A 605 11.17 -0.41 -8.24
CA HIS A 605 9.95 -1.16 -8.01
C HIS A 605 8.65 -0.34 -8.24
N CYS A 606 7.87 0.00 -7.21
CA CYS A 606 6.79 1.00 -7.36
C CYS A 606 7.36 2.40 -7.16
N ILE A 607 7.61 3.10 -8.27
CA ILE A 607 8.25 4.41 -8.21
C ILE A 607 7.44 5.43 -7.41
N GLY A 608 8.12 6.07 -6.44
CA GLY A 608 7.51 7.01 -5.50
C GLY A 608 6.73 6.38 -4.35
N SER A 609 6.93 5.08 -4.06
CA SER A 609 6.31 4.38 -2.94
C SER A 609 7.23 3.34 -2.29
N LEU A 610 6.77 2.70 -1.22
CA LEU A 610 7.46 1.61 -0.53
C LEU A 610 6.67 0.32 -0.68
N SER A 611 7.35 -0.74 -1.12
CA SER A 611 6.81 -2.10 -1.20
C SER A 611 6.56 -2.68 0.18
N GLU A 612 5.78 -3.75 0.23
CA GLU A 612 5.37 -4.43 1.46
C GLU A 612 6.56 -4.94 2.28
N LEU A 613 7.49 -5.63 1.63
CA LEU A 613 8.65 -6.25 2.28
C LEU A 613 9.83 -6.36 1.31
N PHE A 614 10.98 -6.74 1.85
CA PHE A 614 12.19 -6.99 1.08
C PHE A 614 12.77 -8.36 1.44
N ASP A 615 13.55 -8.93 0.52
CA ASP A 615 14.34 -10.11 0.84
C ASP A 615 15.29 -9.83 2.03
N GLY A 616 15.54 -10.84 2.87
CA GLY A 616 16.32 -10.69 4.11
C GLY A 616 17.83 -10.57 3.89
N ASN A 617 18.32 -10.95 2.70
CA ASN A 617 19.73 -10.89 2.33
C ASN A 617 19.95 -10.02 1.09
N PRO A 618 21.18 -9.50 0.89
CA PRO A 618 21.51 -8.74 -0.31
C PRO A 618 21.13 -9.49 -1.61
N PRO A 619 20.64 -8.77 -2.63
CA PRO A 619 20.56 -7.29 -2.75
C PRO A 619 19.35 -6.65 -2.08
N PHE A 620 18.63 -7.34 -1.18
CA PHE A 620 17.43 -6.85 -0.50
C PHE A 620 16.33 -6.44 -1.49
N GLN A 621 16.00 -7.34 -2.40
CA GLN A 621 15.00 -7.10 -3.45
C GLN A 621 13.62 -6.83 -2.86
N SER A 622 12.94 -5.79 -3.34
CA SER A 622 11.56 -5.49 -2.95
C SER A 622 10.58 -6.56 -3.42
N ARG A 623 9.63 -6.90 -2.55
CA ARG A 623 8.68 -8.00 -2.73
C ARG A 623 7.28 -7.62 -2.23
N GLY A 624 6.32 -8.49 -2.50
CA GLY A 624 4.95 -8.38 -2.03
C GLY A 624 4.14 -7.32 -2.78
N ALA A 625 3.24 -6.66 -2.06
CA ALA A 625 2.46 -5.54 -2.58
C ALA A 625 3.37 -4.38 -2.98
N ILE A 626 3.05 -3.73 -4.09
CA ILE A 626 3.93 -2.68 -4.65
C ILE A 626 3.93 -1.39 -3.83
N SER A 627 2.88 -1.17 -3.04
CA SER A 627 2.74 0.00 -2.17
C SER A 627 2.02 -0.43 -0.89
N PHE A 628 2.60 -0.17 0.28
CA PHE A 628 2.13 -0.69 1.56
C PHE A 628 2.00 0.40 2.63
N ALA A 629 0.80 0.54 3.21
CA ALA A 629 0.43 1.68 4.04
C ALA A 629 1.24 1.76 5.34
N MET A 630 1.46 0.66 6.04
CA MET A 630 2.23 0.65 7.29
C MET A 630 3.66 1.13 7.07
N ASN A 631 4.31 0.74 5.96
CA ASN A 631 5.67 1.16 5.65
C ASN A 631 5.75 2.67 5.39
N VAL A 632 4.85 3.17 4.54
CA VAL A 632 4.77 4.61 4.22
C VAL A 632 4.48 5.42 5.48
N SER A 633 3.51 4.98 6.29
CA SER A 633 3.14 5.62 7.56
C SER A 633 4.30 5.71 8.54
N ALA A 634 4.99 4.60 8.76
CA ALA A 634 6.07 4.53 9.75
C ALA A 634 7.25 5.46 9.37
N ILE A 635 7.61 5.51 8.09
CA ILE A 635 8.70 6.38 7.63
C ILE A 635 8.29 7.86 7.66
N LEU A 636 7.03 8.19 7.30
CA LEU A 636 6.52 9.56 7.46
C LEU A 636 6.56 10.05 8.91
N ARG A 637 6.26 9.17 9.88
CA ARG A 637 6.38 9.52 11.31
C ARG A 637 7.82 9.82 11.71
N VAL A 638 8.78 9.05 11.21
CA VAL A 638 10.22 9.32 11.46
C VAL A 638 10.64 10.65 10.86
N LEU A 639 10.23 10.93 9.61
CA LEU A 639 10.54 12.22 8.96
C LEU A 639 9.95 13.39 9.75
N LYS A 640 8.71 13.26 10.24
CA LYS A 640 8.10 14.29 11.09
C LYS A 640 8.80 14.46 12.43
N LEU A 641 9.28 13.35 13.01
CA LEU A 641 10.07 13.41 14.25
C LEU A 641 11.40 14.13 14.03
N LEU A 642 12.10 13.86 12.92
CA LEU A 642 13.35 14.56 12.56
C LEU A 642 13.11 16.06 12.37
N GLU A 643 12.07 16.45 11.62
CA GLU A 643 11.68 17.85 11.43
C GLU A 643 11.48 18.60 12.77
N ASN A 644 10.84 17.94 13.75
CA ASN A 644 10.62 18.52 15.08
C ASN A 644 11.91 18.72 15.91
N TYR A 645 13.00 18.03 15.58
CA TYR A 645 14.30 18.25 16.22
C TYR A 645 15.12 19.34 15.53
N GLU A 646 14.83 19.67 14.26
CA GLU A 646 15.49 20.73 13.52
C GLU A 646 14.84 22.12 13.77
N SER A 647 13.55 22.13 14.15
CA SER A 647 12.77 23.33 14.50
C SER A 647 13.00 23.75 15.98
#